data_25b71115f83b0fb9890b983ac573ee01
#
_entry.id   25b71115f83b0fb9890b983ac573ee01
#
_cell.length_a   1.000
_cell.length_b   1.000
_cell.length_c   1.000
_cell.angle_alpha   90.00
_cell.angle_beta   90.00
_cell.angle_gamma   90.00
#
_symmetry.space_group_name_H-M   'P 1'
#
loop_
_entity.id
_entity.type
_entity.pdbx_description
1 polymer ?
#
loop_
_entity_poly.entity_id
_entity_poly.type
_entity_poly.pdbx_seq_one_letter_code
_entity_poly.pdbx_strand_id
1 'polypeptide(L)'
;MAGIAGRGAGAGGPWRGMALLAALALSAPPAGAADHPARTASPAARLTQTEKLTLVRAEVVATPVAGVSLVTLPGVPRAGLPALRMALLEAGAGQRSPLALMATWDRDLARRAGQARARAIRAGGRAIAAVGGVGPLPAGRAYDGEDPLLAGRMMGAVASGLIAGHVLPLFGGRGQPDADAADAASEDRMLALHVALEQARGAGILCHVTIVDARPCGALDGMERTLRDGWHYGGMIALLADRPTPDGPAARRPILLSALAAGIDVAGEPGTADTALFGASLRQAVMKGGFVPPARLDRMAAHVMQSMDDAGVTENPPPFGALRAPVHYSDPLAEDVVAEGTVLLRNENAILPLAGTTAEPILVLGTGAAQEAADIMADALSRTGQVARRAADAPADGPLPPSIAQASHIVIFSAGPEDDRLIDAVADAGAHVLVVLLSDDPARPMPWLDQVDGVVQAWSWREGGGDALADLLTGQRDFSGRLPVTFTGGAAPPHPHLAAYKAFDRAHVAPLFPFGYGLSARARFAYGDLKVTRDGSRLLVAFSVSNRGAMAGRDVPQIYLDLPEGIGDAPKRLIGWRSVQLTPGQAARLAVGIDARMLGHWNPATLDWVVPAGEYGVSLGGHSANLGQQTTLHLPEMHIPGTLPDAEGG
;
A
#
# COMPACT_ATOMS: atom_id res chain seq x y z
N MET A 1 73.52 35.90 19.64
CA MET A 1 73.46 36.42 21.02
C MET A 1 72.23 35.81 21.65
N ALA A 2 72.44 34.82 22.41
CA ALA A 2 72.22 34.72 23.83
C ALA A 2 70.75 34.79 24.19
N GLY A 3 70.14 33.89 24.87
CA GLY A 3 70.59 32.75 25.64
C GLY A 3 69.47 32.32 26.59
N ILE A 4 69.53 31.04 26.93
CA ILE A 4 69.22 30.40 28.22
C ILE A 4 67.75 30.19 28.58
N ALA A 5 67.25 29.02 28.51
CA ALA A 5 67.25 27.83 29.39
C ALA A 5 66.14 27.84 30.45
N GLY A 6 65.43 26.75 30.54
CA GLY A 6 64.55 26.42 31.67
C GLY A 6 63.82 25.07 31.48
N ARG A 7 64.36 24.06 32.10
CA ARG A 7 63.99 22.65 32.19
C ARG A 7 62.60 22.44 32.84
N GLY A 8 61.95 21.40 32.47
CA GLY A 8 60.88 20.77 33.26
C GLY A 8 60.31 19.50 32.59
N ALA A 9 60.82 18.38 33.09
CA ALA A 9 60.41 17.02 32.66
C ALA A 9 58.98 16.65 33.12
N GLY A 10 58.37 15.74 32.43
CA GLY A 10 57.31 14.99 33.04
C GLY A 10 56.36 14.26 32.08
N ALA A 11 56.67 13.00 31.83
CA ALA A 11 55.76 11.86 31.73
C ALA A 11 54.66 11.80 30.62
N GLY A 12 54.87 10.88 29.76
CA GLY A 12 53.87 10.35 28.79
C GLY A 12 52.68 9.71 29.45
N GLY A 13 51.60 9.77 28.75
CA GLY A 13 50.38 9.01 29.01
C GLY A 13 49.64 8.73 27.72
N PRO A 14 49.17 7.51 27.51
CA PRO A 14 48.71 7.04 26.22
C PRO A 14 47.30 7.55 25.90
N TRP A 15 47.05 7.80 24.64
CA TRP A 15 45.75 8.09 24.07
C TRP A 15 44.79 6.93 24.31
N ARG A 16 43.84 7.10 25.20
CA ARG A 16 42.72 6.21 25.37
C ARG A 16 41.63 6.62 24.39
N GLY A 17 41.42 5.77 23.38
CA GLY A 17 40.23 5.81 22.54
C GLY A 17 38.99 5.63 23.39
N MET A 18 38.10 6.61 23.38
CA MET A 18 36.74 6.47 23.90
C MET A 18 35.93 5.64 22.92
N ALA A 19 35.86 4.33 23.15
CA ALA A 19 34.81 3.48 22.62
C ALA A 19 33.54 3.82 23.41
N LEU A 20 32.57 4.46 22.77
CA LEU A 20 31.20 4.56 23.28
C LEU A 20 30.56 3.17 23.12
N LEU A 21 30.69 2.33 24.13
CA LEU A 21 29.83 1.18 24.36
C LEU A 21 28.50 1.71 24.87
N ALA A 22 27.50 1.74 24.00
CA ALA A 22 26.12 1.83 24.44
C ALA A 22 25.81 0.54 25.21
N ALA A 23 25.80 0.63 26.53
CA ALA A 23 25.33 -0.42 27.43
C ALA A 23 23.82 -0.59 27.18
N LEU A 24 23.44 -1.61 26.43
CA LEU A 24 22.12 -2.21 26.51
C LEU A 24 21.98 -2.78 27.93
N ALA A 25 21.26 -2.07 28.78
CA ALA A 25 20.79 -2.59 30.05
C ALA A 25 19.85 -3.76 29.74
N LEU A 26 20.36 -4.97 29.89
CA LEU A 26 19.55 -6.17 30.06
C LEU A 26 18.82 -5.98 31.42
N SER A 27 17.63 -5.40 31.38
CA SER A 27 16.70 -5.52 32.48
C SER A 27 16.24 -6.96 32.54
N ALA A 28 16.60 -7.64 33.63
CA ALA A 28 16.03 -8.94 33.99
C ALA A 28 14.49 -8.86 33.94
N PRO A 29 13.80 -9.90 33.45
CA PRO A 29 12.36 -9.89 33.49
C PRO A 29 11.90 -9.78 34.95
N PRO A 30 10.87 -8.98 35.25
CA PRO A 30 10.29 -8.96 36.58
C PRO A 30 9.78 -10.37 36.89
N ALA A 31 10.26 -10.95 37.98
CA ALA A 31 9.70 -12.15 38.56
C ALA A 31 8.26 -11.82 39.03
N GLY A 32 7.30 -12.35 38.29
CA GLY A 32 5.88 -12.14 38.51
C GLY A 32 5.10 -12.35 37.24
N ALA A 33 5.23 -13.54 36.62
CA ALA A 33 4.16 -14.06 35.80
C ALA A 33 2.97 -14.26 36.74
N ALA A 34 2.16 -13.22 36.90
CA ALA A 34 0.84 -13.37 37.45
C ALA A 34 0.12 -14.37 36.51
N ASP A 35 -0.23 -15.52 37.05
CA ASP A 35 -1.21 -16.44 36.49
C ASP A 35 -2.38 -15.60 35.97
N HIS A 36 -2.46 -15.43 34.65
CA HIS A 36 -3.69 -14.95 34.05
C HIS A 36 -4.73 -16.02 34.39
N PRO A 37 -5.78 -15.66 35.13
CA PRO A 37 -6.84 -16.60 35.44
C PRO A 37 -7.32 -17.16 34.09
N ALA A 38 -7.43 -18.49 34.03
CA ALA A 38 -7.93 -19.24 32.89
C ALA A 38 -9.05 -18.43 32.23
N ARG A 39 -8.85 -18.07 30.93
CA ARG A 39 -9.79 -17.25 30.16
C ARG A 39 -11.20 -17.80 30.39
N THR A 40 -11.92 -17.17 31.27
CA THR A 40 -13.34 -17.39 31.52
C THR A 40 -14.06 -17.35 30.17
N ALA A 41 -15.06 -18.22 30.03
CA ALA A 41 -15.88 -18.47 28.83
C ALA A 41 -15.85 -17.34 27.79
N SER A 42 -15.59 -17.69 26.50
CA SER A 42 -15.56 -16.76 25.38
C SER A 42 -16.59 -15.65 25.57
N PRO A 43 -16.25 -14.36 25.36
CA PRO A 43 -17.22 -13.26 25.47
C PRO A 43 -18.52 -13.55 24.69
N ALA A 44 -18.42 -14.27 23.56
CA ALA A 44 -19.57 -14.74 22.78
C ALA A 44 -20.48 -15.71 23.53
N ALA A 45 -20.00 -16.40 24.59
CA ALA A 45 -20.82 -17.27 25.40
C ALA A 45 -21.91 -16.51 26.20
N ARG A 46 -21.76 -15.20 26.39
CA ARG A 46 -22.74 -14.34 27.05
C ARG A 46 -23.89 -13.92 26.15
N LEU A 47 -23.78 -14.16 24.84
CA LEU A 47 -24.80 -13.85 23.85
C LEU A 47 -25.78 -15.00 23.70
N THR A 48 -27.06 -14.68 23.56
CA THR A 48 -28.08 -15.64 23.14
C THR A 48 -27.86 -16.05 21.68
N GLN A 49 -28.40 -17.18 21.24
CA GLN A 49 -28.31 -17.61 19.86
C GLN A 49 -28.88 -16.57 18.88
N THR A 50 -29.97 -15.90 19.24
CA THR A 50 -30.57 -14.83 18.44
C THR A 50 -29.62 -13.64 18.30
N GLU A 51 -28.97 -13.23 19.38
CA GLU A 51 -27.98 -12.13 19.35
C GLU A 51 -26.76 -12.47 18.50
N LYS A 52 -26.27 -13.72 18.57
CA LYS A 52 -25.18 -14.19 17.69
C LYS A 52 -25.59 -14.17 16.23
N LEU A 53 -26.79 -14.65 15.90
CA LEU A 53 -27.34 -14.60 14.53
C LEU A 53 -27.50 -13.14 14.03
N THR A 54 -27.84 -12.21 14.92
CA THR A 54 -27.90 -10.78 14.58
C THR A 54 -26.51 -10.23 14.29
N LEU A 55 -25.51 -10.54 15.11
CA LEU A 55 -24.15 -10.02 15.00
C LEU A 55 -23.42 -10.49 13.74
N VAL A 56 -23.67 -11.70 13.26
CA VAL A 56 -23.00 -12.27 12.08
C VAL A 56 -23.65 -11.90 10.75
N ARG A 57 -24.74 -11.12 10.78
CA ARG A 57 -25.47 -10.68 9.59
C ARG A 57 -25.29 -9.18 9.38
N ALA A 58 -24.62 -8.78 8.30
CA ALA A 58 -24.59 -7.39 7.90
C ALA A 58 -25.83 -7.02 7.06
N GLU A 59 -26.35 -5.82 7.27
CA GLU A 59 -27.47 -5.24 6.53
C GLU A 59 -26.92 -4.33 5.44
N VAL A 60 -27.31 -4.58 4.18
CA VAL A 60 -26.90 -3.78 3.02
C VAL A 60 -28.10 -3.02 2.51
N VAL A 61 -28.04 -1.70 2.58
CA VAL A 61 -29.12 -0.82 2.14
C VAL A 61 -28.60 0.13 1.07
N ALA A 62 -29.29 0.18 -0.07
CA ALA A 62 -29.00 1.19 -1.08
C ALA A 62 -29.29 2.59 -0.52
N THR A 63 -28.39 3.55 -0.76
CA THR A 63 -28.60 4.95 -0.37
C THR A 63 -29.22 5.75 -1.52
N PRO A 64 -29.80 6.93 -1.26
CA PRO A 64 -30.28 7.83 -2.31
C PRO A 64 -29.18 8.31 -3.27
N VAL A 65 -27.90 8.16 -2.89
CA VAL A 65 -26.75 8.48 -3.74
C VAL A 65 -26.47 7.28 -4.64
N ALA A 66 -26.58 7.49 -5.95
CA ALA A 66 -26.38 6.44 -6.93
C ALA A 66 -25.00 5.75 -6.74
N GLY A 67 -25.02 4.43 -6.72
CA GLY A 67 -23.81 3.63 -6.58
C GLY A 67 -23.24 3.52 -5.17
N VAL A 68 -23.87 4.11 -4.15
CA VAL A 68 -23.44 4.01 -2.76
C VAL A 68 -24.38 3.10 -1.96
N SER A 69 -23.84 2.03 -1.39
CA SER A 69 -24.56 1.16 -0.46
C SER A 69 -24.01 1.36 0.95
N LEU A 70 -24.92 1.45 1.92
CA LEU A 70 -24.58 1.47 3.33
C LEU A 70 -24.63 0.05 3.87
N VAL A 71 -23.53 -0.40 4.43
CA VAL A 71 -23.45 -1.65 5.16
C VAL A 71 -23.49 -1.35 6.66
N THR A 72 -24.40 -2.02 7.36
CA THR A 72 -24.49 -1.93 8.81
C THR A 72 -24.26 -3.31 9.42
N LEU A 73 -23.25 -3.41 10.27
CA LEU A 73 -23.09 -4.53 11.18
C LEU A 73 -23.94 -4.23 12.42
N PRO A 74 -25.02 -4.99 12.69
CA PRO A 74 -25.89 -4.72 13.81
C PRO A 74 -25.16 -4.91 15.14
N GLY A 75 -25.43 -4.02 16.09
CA GLY A 75 -24.93 -4.18 17.46
C GLY A 75 -25.80 -5.07 18.31
N VAL A 76 -25.29 -5.37 19.51
CA VAL A 76 -26.03 -6.05 20.59
C VAL A 76 -25.96 -5.16 21.84
N PRO A 77 -26.85 -4.16 21.99
CA PRO A 77 -26.75 -3.15 23.06
C PRO A 77 -26.70 -3.74 24.45
N ARG A 78 -27.44 -4.83 24.71
CA ARG A 78 -27.42 -5.54 26.00
C ARG A 78 -26.01 -6.05 26.39
N ALA A 79 -25.20 -6.38 25.38
CA ALA A 79 -23.83 -6.85 25.55
C ALA A 79 -22.78 -5.74 25.41
N GLY A 80 -23.18 -4.48 25.26
CA GLY A 80 -22.28 -3.35 25.07
C GLY A 80 -21.68 -3.27 23.67
N LEU A 81 -22.19 -4.03 22.69
CA LEU A 81 -21.69 -4.04 21.33
C LEU A 81 -22.42 -2.99 20.48
N PRO A 82 -21.74 -1.95 19.97
CA PRO A 82 -22.35 -0.93 19.15
C PRO A 82 -22.66 -1.46 17.74
N ALA A 83 -23.66 -0.86 17.08
CA ALA A 83 -23.83 -1.04 15.65
C ALA A 83 -22.76 -0.25 14.91
N LEU A 84 -22.15 -0.86 13.89
CA LEU A 84 -21.09 -0.25 13.10
C LEU A 84 -21.55 -0.05 11.65
N ARG A 85 -21.20 1.09 11.07
CA ARG A 85 -21.54 1.44 9.70
C ARG A 85 -20.30 1.56 8.83
N MET A 86 -20.40 1.07 7.59
CA MET A 86 -19.43 1.22 6.53
C MET A 86 -20.12 1.81 5.31
N ALA A 87 -19.50 2.76 4.62
CA ALA A 87 -19.91 3.13 3.28
C ALA A 87 -19.09 2.32 2.28
N LEU A 88 -19.77 1.59 1.42
CA LEU A 88 -19.18 1.07 0.19
C LEU A 88 -19.12 2.27 -0.77
N LEU A 89 -17.96 2.89 -0.86
CA LEU A 89 -17.72 3.94 -1.86
C LEU A 89 -17.31 3.26 -3.15
N GLU A 90 -17.96 3.62 -4.24
CA GLU A 90 -17.42 3.30 -5.56
C GLU A 90 -16.09 4.02 -5.74
N ALA A 91 -15.10 3.30 -6.25
CA ALA A 91 -13.85 3.90 -6.68
C ALA A 91 -14.16 4.97 -7.74
N GLY A 92 -13.92 6.24 -7.44
CA GLY A 92 -14.12 7.32 -8.40
C GLY A 92 -14.55 8.67 -7.84
N ALA A 93 -15.25 8.74 -6.74
CA ALA A 93 -15.71 10.03 -6.20
C ALA A 93 -14.70 10.60 -5.19
N GLY A 94 -13.71 11.34 -5.67
CA GLY A 94 -12.85 12.19 -4.83
C GLY A 94 -11.77 11.49 -4.02
N GLN A 95 -11.49 10.22 -4.26
CA GLN A 95 -10.35 9.55 -3.64
C GLN A 95 -9.09 9.76 -4.48
N ARG A 96 -7.98 10.04 -3.80
CA ARG A 96 -6.66 10.05 -4.41
C ARG A 96 -6.26 8.65 -4.82
N SER A 97 -5.38 8.59 -5.80
CA SER A 97 -4.71 7.36 -6.16
C SER A 97 -4.06 6.70 -4.94
N PRO A 98 -4.40 5.46 -4.60
CA PRO A 98 -3.64 4.70 -3.63
C PRO A 98 -2.16 4.58 -4.02
N LEU A 99 -1.87 4.57 -5.34
CA LEU A 99 -0.51 4.48 -5.86
C LEU A 99 0.35 5.71 -5.50
N ALA A 100 -0.25 6.91 -5.36
CA ALA A 100 0.46 8.09 -4.90
C ALA A 100 1.05 7.89 -3.49
N LEU A 101 0.26 7.31 -2.58
CA LEU A 101 0.73 6.99 -1.24
C LEU A 101 1.76 5.85 -1.25
N MET A 102 1.55 4.82 -2.07
CA MET A 102 2.51 3.73 -2.25
C MET A 102 3.85 4.23 -2.79
N ALA A 103 3.83 5.18 -3.73
CA ALA A 103 5.02 5.77 -4.33
C ALA A 103 5.91 6.55 -3.34
N THR A 104 5.38 6.89 -2.17
CA THR A 104 6.20 7.49 -1.09
C THR A 104 7.15 6.49 -0.44
N TRP A 105 6.84 5.20 -0.44
CA TRP A 105 7.55 4.15 0.30
C TRP A 105 7.76 4.53 1.78
N ASP A 106 6.88 5.37 2.32
CA ASP A 106 6.92 5.88 3.68
C ASP A 106 5.78 5.31 4.54
N ARG A 107 6.13 4.36 5.40
CA ARG A 107 5.19 3.69 6.31
C ARG A 107 4.60 4.64 7.37
N ASP A 108 5.38 5.63 7.81
CA ASP A 108 4.90 6.58 8.80
C ASP A 108 3.90 7.57 8.18
N LEU A 109 4.15 8.02 6.94
CA LEU A 109 3.19 8.80 6.19
C LEU A 109 1.91 8.00 5.92
N ALA A 110 2.02 6.72 5.53
CA ALA A 110 0.89 5.83 5.34
C ALA A 110 0.05 5.66 6.61
N ARG A 111 0.70 5.48 7.78
CA ARG A 111 0.02 5.41 9.07
C ARG A 111 -0.69 6.72 9.42
N ARG A 112 -0.03 7.87 9.22
CA ARG A 112 -0.64 9.20 9.42
C ARG A 112 -1.85 9.41 8.50
N ALA A 113 -1.77 8.97 7.24
CA ALA A 113 -2.89 9.01 6.29
C ALA A 113 -4.08 8.16 6.79
N GLY A 114 -3.81 6.96 7.32
CA GLY A 114 -4.83 6.13 7.97
C GLY A 114 -5.51 6.83 9.16
N GLN A 115 -4.74 7.50 10.03
CA GLN A 115 -5.30 8.26 11.16
C GLN A 115 -6.15 9.45 10.70
N ALA A 116 -5.70 10.16 9.68
CA ALA A 116 -6.45 11.28 9.11
C ALA A 116 -7.77 10.78 8.49
N ARG A 117 -7.72 9.66 7.75
CA ARG A 117 -8.91 9.01 7.19
C ARG A 117 -9.88 8.53 8.28
N ALA A 118 -9.38 8.00 9.40
CA ALA A 118 -10.21 7.58 10.52
C ALA A 118 -11.04 8.74 11.09
N ARG A 119 -10.42 9.91 11.28
CA ARG A 119 -11.14 11.12 11.75
C ARG A 119 -12.31 11.48 10.83
N ALA A 120 -12.09 11.46 9.52
CA ALA A 120 -13.15 11.77 8.55
C ALA A 120 -14.28 10.73 8.55
N ILE A 121 -13.93 9.44 8.61
CA ILE A 121 -14.88 8.32 8.66
C ILE A 121 -15.78 8.46 9.91
N ARG A 122 -15.18 8.72 11.06
CA ARG A 122 -15.91 8.87 12.33
C ARG A 122 -16.77 10.12 12.35
N ALA A 123 -16.28 11.23 11.82
CA ALA A 123 -17.09 12.46 11.67
C ALA A 123 -18.34 12.24 10.82
N GLY A 124 -18.30 11.30 9.86
CA GLY A 124 -19.44 10.84 9.07
C GLY A 124 -20.36 9.82 9.78
N GLY A 125 -20.12 9.50 11.05
CA GLY A 125 -20.90 8.50 11.82
C GLY A 125 -20.65 7.07 11.38
N ARG A 126 -19.46 6.76 10.87
CA ARG A 126 -19.03 5.43 10.42
C ARG A 126 -17.87 4.92 11.27
N ALA A 127 -17.64 3.63 11.29
CA ALA A 127 -16.54 3.01 12.03
C ALA A 127 -15.92 1.77 11.35
N ILE A 128 -16.32 1.49 10.12
CA ILE A 128 -15.71 0.43 9.29
C ILE A 128 -15.21 1.07 8.00
N ALA A 129 -14.04 0.63 7.52
CA ALA A 129 -13.46 1.08 6.27
C ALA A 129 -12.87 -0.08 5.47
N ALA A 130 -13.19 -0.18 4.19
CA ALA A 130 -12.39 -0.99 3.28
C ALA A 130 -11.04 -0.31 3.04
N VAL A 131 -9.96 -1.07 3.12
CA VAL A 131 -8.58 -0.55 2.98
C VAL A 131 -8.01 -0.83 1.59
N GLY A 132 -8.70 -1.60 0.78
CA GLY A 132 -8.25 -2.03 -0.53
C GLY A 132 -7.80 -3.50 -0.56
N GLY A 133 -7.53 -4.01 -1.76
CA GLY A 133 -6.98 -5.35 -1.93
C GLY A 133 -5.49 -5.35 -1.63
N VAL A 134 -5.02 -6.39 -0.97
CA VAL A 134 -3.59 -6.53 -0.64
C VAL A 134 -2.98 -7.50 -1.65
N GLY A 135 -2.11 -6.99 -2.53
CA GLY A 135 -1.33 -7.80 -3.47
C GLY A 135 -1.64 -7.59 -4.96
N PRO A 136 -0.87 -8.22 -5.84
CA PRO A 136 -0.95 -8.00 -7.27
C PRO A 136 -2.31 -8.44 -7.84
N LEU A 137 -2.90 -7.57 -8.65
CA LEU A 137 -4.07 -7.86 -9.46
C LEU A 137 -3.65 -8.29 -10.87
N PRO A 138 -4.42 -9.14 -11.57
CA PRO A 138 -4.12 -9.50 -12.94
C PRO A 138 -4.07 -8.28 -13.86
N ALA A 139 -3.11 -8.27 -14.77
CA ALA A 139 -2.96 -7.39 -15.92
C ALA A 139 -3.53 -5.97 -15.79
N GLY A 140 -2.73 -5.02 -15.32
CA GLY A 140 -2.98 -3.59 -15.53
C GLY A 140 -3.84 -2.88 -14.50
N ARG A 141 -4.21 -3.50 -13.39
CA ARG A 141 -5.00 -2.86 -12.32
C ARG A 141 -4.35 -3.07 -10.95
N ALA A 142 -3.20 -2.46 -10.73
CA ALA A 142 -2.57 -2.44 -9.42
C ALA A 142 -3.16 -1.30 -8.57
N TYR A 143 -4.16 -1.58 -7.76
CA TYR A 143 -4.73 -0.56 -6.86
C TYR A 143 -3.79 -0.22 -5.69
N ASP A 144 -2.96 -1.18 -5.24
CA ASP A 144 -2.17 -1.03 -4.01
C ASP A 144 -0.68 -1.42 -4.20
N GLY A 145 -0.17 -1.33 -5.43
CA GLY A 145 1.19 -1.76 -5.78
C GLY A 145 1.25 -3.21 -6.26
N GLU A 146 2.34 -3.57 -6.94
CA GLU A 146 2.50 -4.92 -7.50
C GLU A 146 3.33 -5.87 -6.64
N ASP A 147 4.15 -5.33 -5.73
CA ASP A 147 5.02 -6.13 -4.87
C ASP A 147 4.34 -6.46 -3.54
N PRO A 148 4.33 -7.73 -3.10
CA PRO A 148 3.63 -8.17 -1.91
C PRO A 148 4.16 -7.56 -0.61
N LEU A 149 5.48 -7.35 -0.49
CA LEU A 149 6.06 -6.74 0.70
C LEU A 149 5.72 -5.25 0.78
N LEU A 150 5.86 -4.52 -0.33
CA LEU A 150 5.51 -3.09 -0.38
C LEU A 150 4.03 -2.89 -0.07
N ALA A 151 3.15 -3.59 -0.78
CA ALA A 151 1.71 -3.51 -0.58
C ALA A 151 1.32 -3.87 0.87
N GLY A 152 1.80 -5.00 1.38
CA GLY A 152 1.52 -5.45 2.74
C GLY A 152 1.99 -4.45 3.81
N ARG A 153 3.20 -3.93 3.69
CA ARG A 153 3.76 -2.94 4.65
C ARG A 153 3.04 -1.60 4.61
N MET A 154 2.74 -1.08 3.43
CA MET A 154 2.09 0.22 3.29
C MET A 154 0.62 0.17 3.69
N MET A 155 -0.13 -0.85 3.23
CA MET A 155 -1.54 -1.01 3.58
C MET A 155 -1.74 -1.42 5.04
N GLY A 156 -0.83 -2.23 5.59
CA GLY A 156 -0.80 -2.52 7.02
C GLY A 156 -0.60 -1.26 7.86
N ALA A 157 0.27 -0.34 7.41
CA ALA A 157 0.47 0.94 8.08
C ALA A 157 -0.79 1.83 8.02
N VAL A 158 -1.48 1.92 6.86
CA VAL A 158 -2.77 2.61 6.74
C VAL A 158 -3.80 2.01 7.70
N ALA A 159 -3.93 0.68 7.72
CA ALA A 159 -4.87 -0.02 8.60
C ALA A 159 -4.55 0.20 10.08
N SER A 160 -3.27 0.15 10.47
CA SER A 160 -2.82 0.48 11.82
C SER A 160 -3.20 1.92 12.22
N GLY A 161 -3.09 2.87 11.26
CA GLY A 161 -3.56 4.24 11.46
C GLY A 161 -5.06 4.35 11.66
N LEU A 162 -5.86 3.56 10.92
CA LEU A 162 -7.32 3.48 11.09
C LEU A 162 -7.68 2.93 12.47
N ILE A 163 -7.04 1.85 12.91
CA ILE A 163 -7.22 1.25 14.24
C ILE A 163 -6.92 2.26 15.34
N ALA A 164 -5.80 2.97 15.23
CA ALA A 164 -5.43 4.02 16.19
C ALA A 164 -6.45 5.17 16.25
N GLY A 165 -7.28 5.33 15.22
CA GLY A 165 -8.40 6.26 15.18
C GLY A 165 -9.77 5.60 15.47
N HIS A 166 -9.80 4.39 16.02
CA HIS A 166 -11.00 3.61 16.35
C HIS A 166 -11.92 3.40 15.14
N VAL A 167 -11.34 2.96 14.02
CA VAL A 167 -12.04 2.51 12.82
C VAL A 167 -11.56 1.10 12.51
N LEU A 168 -12.49 0.17 12.35
CA LEU A 168 -12.23 -1.21 11.97
C LEU A 168 -11.88 -1.28 10.46
N PRO A 169 -10.61 -1.54 10.10
CA PRO A 169 -10.24 -1.72 8.72
C PRO A 169 -10.57 -3.13 8.23
N LEU A 170 -10.98 -3.25 6.97
CA LEU A 170 -11.18 -4.52 6.29
C LEU A 170 -10.25 -4.58 5.07
N PHE A 171 -9.34 -5.54 5.04
CA PHE A 171 -8.52 -5.82 3.86
C PHE A 171 -9.33 -6.57 2.81
N GLY A 172 -9.39 -6.02 1.61
CA GLY A 172 -10.14 -6.54 0.49
C GLY A 172 -11.00 -5.48 -0.16
N GLY A 173 -11.56 -5.78 -1.32
CA GLY A 173 -12.38 -4.85 -2.08
C GLY A 173 -12.91 -5.48 -3.37
N ARG A 174 -13.56 -4.66 -4.20
CA ARG A 174 -14.03 -5.05 -5.54
C ARG A 174 -12.83 -5.44 -6.41
N GLY A 175 -12.95 -6.54 -7.12
CA GLY A 175 -11.98 -6.95 -8.15
C GLY A 175 -10.94 -7.96 -7.68
N GLN A 176 -11.24 -8.76 -6.65
CA GLN A 176 -10.45 -9.98 -6.46
C GLN A 176 -10.66 -10.88 -7.68
N PRO A 177 -9.58 -11.29 -8.36
CA PRO A 177 -9.69 -12.06 -9.58
C PRO A 177 -10.27 -13.42 -9.36
N ASP A 178 -10.85 -13.94 -10.44
CA ASP A 178 -11.33 -15.29 -10.52
C ASP A 178 -10.31 -16.31 -10.06
N ALA A 179 -10.82 -17.30 -9.41
CA ALA A 179 -10.16 -18.36 -8.67
C ALA A 179 -9.25 -19.31 -9.48
N ASP A 180 -9.18 -19.14 -10.78
CA ASP A 180 -8.45 -20.06 -11.66
C ASP A 180 -6.95 -19.69 -11.81
N ALA A 181 -6.50 -18.61 -11.19
CA ALA A 181 -5.06 -18.26 -11.13
C ALA A 181 -4.42 -18.91 -9.91
N ALA A 182 -4.24 -20.22 -9.98
CA ALA A 182 -3.84 -21.07 -8.84
C ALA A 182 -2.36 -21.00 -8.61
N ASP A 183 -1.49 -20.11 -8.76
CA ASP A 183 -0.06 -20.29 -8.48
C ASP A 183 0.66 -19.12 -7.77
N ALA A 184 1.60 -18.46 -8.41
CA ALA A 184 2.46 -17.45 -7.78
C ALA A 184 1.69 -16.17 -7.38
N ALA A 185 0.66 -15.77 -8.13
CA ALA A 185 -0.17 -14.60 -7.78
C ALA A 185 -1.01 -14.84 -6.51
N SER A 186 -1.36 -16.09 -6.23
CA SER A 186 -2.05 -16.47 -4.98
C SER A 186 -1.09 -16.38 -3.80
N GLU A 187 0.15 -16.84 -3.96
CA GLU A 187 1.18 -16.76 -2.93
C GLU A 187 1.55 -15.30 -2.62
N ASP A 188 1.78 -14.47 -3.64
CA ASP A 188 2.07 -13.05 -3.45
C ASP A 188 0.93 -12.33 -2.70
N ARG A 189 -0.33 -12.65 -2.99
CA ARG A 189 -1.48 -12.11 -2.24
C ARG A 189 -1.51 -12.58 -0.79
N MET A 190 -1.24 -13.86 -0.55
CA MET A 190 -1.18 -14.41 0.80
C MET A 190 -0.04 -13.78 1.60
N LEU A 191 1.13 -13.60 1.00
CA LEU A 191 2.26 -12.93 1.63
C LEU A 191 1.93 -11.47 1.97
N ALA A 192 1.35 -10.74 1.04
CA ALA A 192 0.96 -9.35 1.24
C ALA A 192 -0.08 -9.21 2.38
N LEU A 193 -1.09 -10.09 2.41
CA LEU A 193 -2.10 -10.12 3.47
C LEU A 193 -1.48 -10.48 4.83
N HIS A 194 -0.59 -11.47 4.88
CA HIS A 194 0.12 -11.85 6.09
C HIS A 194 0.91 -10.66 6.66
N VAL A 195 1.71 -10.00 5.82
CA VAL A 195 2.51 -8.82 6.19
C VAL A 195 1.62 -7.67 6.68
N ALA A 196 0.45 -7.46 6.05
CA ALA A 196 -0.48 -6.41 6.45
C ALA A 196 -1.15 -6.71 7.80
N LEU A 197 -1.58 -7.96 8.03
CA LEU A 197 -2.20 -8.41 9.28
C LEU A 197 -1.23 -8.38 10.46
N GLU A 198 0.07 -8.60 10.24
CA GLU A 198 1.07 -8.43 11.30
C GLU A 198 1.09 -7.03 11.88
N GLN A 199 0.88 -6.02 11.05
CA GLN A 199 0.90 -4.61 11.47
C GLN A 199 -0.45 -4.12 11.98
N ALA A 200 -1.54 -4.73 11.52
CA ALA A 200 -2.91 -4.29 11.76
C ALA A 200 -3.78 -5.47 12.22
N ARG A 201 -3.48 -6.03 13.38
CA ARG A 201 -4.10 -7.26 13.91
C ARG A 201 -5.59 -7.17 14.15
N GLY A 202 -6.10 -6.00 14.50
CA GLY A 202 -7.52 -5.74 14.63
C GLY A 202 -8.26 -5.59 13.29
N ALA A 203 -7.55 -5.66 12.15
CA ALA A 203 -8.18 -5.61 10.85
C ALA A 203 -8.97 -6.89 10.56
N GLY A 204 -10.12 -6.75 9.89
CA GLY A 204 -10.85 -7.86 9.29
C GLY A 204 -10.44 -8.10 7.84
N ILE A 205 -10.97 -9.17 7.26
CA ILE A 205 -10.83 -9.51 5.84
C ILE A 205 -12.19 -9.32 5.16
N LEU A 206 -12.21 -8.69 4.00
CA LEU A 206 -13.41 -8.45 3.20
C LEU A 206 -13.35 -9.23 1.89
N CYS A 207 -14.25 -10.17 1.75
CA CYS A 207 -14.55 -10.83 0.51
C CYS A 207 -15.71 -10.12 -0.18
N HIS A 208 -15.45 -9.46 -1.27
CA HIS A 208 -16.49 -8.78 -2.05
C HIS A 208 -16.76 -9.56 -3.33
N VAL A 209 -18.00 -10.01 -3.54
CA VAL A 209 -18.39 -10.78 -4.71
C VAL A 209 -19.46 -10.05 -5.51
N THR A 210 -19.25 -9.94 -6.82
CA THR A 210 -20.23 -9.33 -7.75
C THR A 210 -21.33 -10.31 -8.12
N ILE A 211 -21.06 -11.60 -8.10
CA ILE A 211 -22.00 -12.68 -8.37
C ILE A 211 -21.85 -13.68 -7.24
N VAL A 212 -22.96 -14.11 -6.69
CA VAL A 212 -22.98 -15.20 -5.73
C VAL A 212 -22.87 -16.50 -6.52
N ASP A 213 -21.66 -16.86 -6.87
CA ASP A 213 -21.34 -18.22 -7.27
C ASP A 213 -21.09 -19.08 -6.01
N ALA A 214 -20.91 -20.37 -6.20
CA ALA A 214 -20.71 -21.29 -5.09
C ALA A 214 -19.34 -21.13 -4.39
N ARG A 215 -18.52 -20.13 -4.76
CA ARG A 215 -17.15 -19.93 -4.26
C ARG A 215 -16.91 -18.49 -3.76
N PRO A 216 -17.40 -18.15 -2.55
CA PRO A 216 -17.10 -16.85 -1.94
C PRO A 216 -15.58 -16.72 -1.72
N CYS A 217 -15.07 -15.52 -1.92
CA CYS A 217 -13.64 -15.17 -1.83
C CYS A 217 -12.73 -15.79 -2.90
N GLY A 218 -13.27 -16.21 -4.03
CA GLY A 218 -12.49 -16.91 -5.06
C GLY A 218 -12.02 -18.30 -4.59
N ALA A 219 -11.10 -18.92 -5.31
CA ALA A 219 -10.59 -20.26 -4.98
C ALA A 219 -9.62 -20.27 -3.79
N LEU A 220 -9.90 -19.57 -2.73
CA LEU A 220 -9.16 -19.74 -1.48
C LEU A 220 -9.63 -21.03 -0.77
N ASP A 221 -9.68 -22.13 -1.50
CA ASP A 221 -9.80 -23.46 -0.91
C ASP A 221 -8.68 -23.61 0.10
N GLY A 222 -9.03 -23.82 1.37
CA GLY A 222 -8.09 -23.85 2.46
C GLY A 222 -7.81 -22.51 3.15
N MET A 223 -8.47 -21.41 2.78
CA MET A 223 -8.28 -20.11 3.45
C MET A 223 -8.58 -20.21 4.95
N GLU A 224 -9.68 -20.85 5.36
CA GLU A 224 -9.99 -21.05 6.78
C GLU A 224 -8.83 -21.78 7.47
N ARG A 225 -8.33 -22.86 6.88
CA ARG A 225 -7.21 -23.62 7.45
C ARG A 225 -5.93 -22.77 7.53
N THR A 226 -5.58 -22.04 6.48
CA THR A 226 -4.41 -21.17 6.47
C THR A 226 -4.53 -20.07 7.51
N LEU A 227 -5.66 -19.33 7.54
CA LEU A 227 -5.84 -18.22 8.45
C LEU A 227 -6.02 -18.68 9.90
N ARG A 228 -6.84 -19.69 10.16
CA ARG A 228 -7.19 -20.11 11.53
C ARG A 228 -6.16 -21.06 12.15
N ASP A 229 -5.78 -22.09 11.40
CA ASP A 229 -4.87 -23.12 11.93
C ASP A 229 -3.40 -22.72 11.71
N GLY A 230 -3.07 -22.14 10.55
CA GLY A 230 -1.70 -21.75 10.21
C GLY A 230 -1.27 -20.42 10.82
N TRP A 231 -2.07 -19.38 10.66
CA TRP A 231 -1.70 -18.02 11.12
C TRP A 231 -2.27 -17.67 12.49
N HIS A 232 -3.14 -18.48 13.04
CA HIS A 232 -3.90 -18.21 14.29
C HIS A 232 -4.65 -16.87 14.24
N TYR A 233 -5.12 -16.49 13.06
CA TYR A 233 -5.83 -15.25 12.87
C TYR A 233 -7.20 -15.28 13.56
N GLY A 234 -7.40 -14.40 14.54
CA GLY A 234 -8.62 -14.30 15.35
C GLY A 234 -9.63 -13.27 14.86
N GLY A 235 -9.30 -12.47 13.81
CA GLY A 235 -10.18 -11.43 13.31
C GLY A 235 -11.32 -11.95 12.43
N MET A 236 -12.30 -11.10 12.14
CA MET A 236 -13.46 -11.47 11.33
C MET A 236 -13.15 -11.56 9.84
N ILE A 237 -13.85 -12.46 9.15
CA ILE A 237 -13.90 -12.55 7.69
C ILE A 237 -15.33 -12.21 7.26
N ALA A 238 -15.47 -11.12 6.50
CA ALA A 238 -16.75 -10.63 6.02
C ALA A 238 -16.95 -10.93 4.53
N LEU A 239 -18.14 -11.37 4.15
CA LEU A 239 -18.60 -11.52 2.78
C LEU A 239 -19.60 -10.42 2.48
N LEU A 240 -19.35 -9.62 1.45
CA LEU A 240 -20.32 -8.66 0.93
C LEU A 240 -20.62 -8.96 -0.53
N ALA A 241 -21.90 -9.14 -0.84
CA ALA A 241 -22.38 -9.39 -2.19
C ALA A 241 -23.10 -8.16 -2.76
N ASP A 242 -22.89 -7.86 -4.04
CA ASP A 242 -23.59 -6.79 -4.76
C ASP A 242 -25.04 -7.15 -5.11
N ARG A 243 -25.35 -8.42 -5.13
CA ARG A 243 -26.66 -8.96 -5.49
C ARG A 243 -27.17 -9.94 -4.44
N PRO A 244 -28.48 -10.05 -4.27
CA PRO A 244 -29.04 -11.04 -3.37
C PRO A 244 -28.71 -12.46 -3.84
N THR A 245 -28.50 -13.35 -2.88
CA THR A 245 -28.37 -14.78 -3.13
C THR A 245 -29.66 -15.31 -3.81
N PRO A 246 -29.55 -16.18 -4.84
CA PRO A 246 -30.73 -16.76 -5.51
C PRO A 246 -31.72 -17.37 -4.53
N ASP A 247 -33.01 -17.24 -4.81
CA ASP A 247 -34.08 -17.72 -3.96
C ASP A 247 -34.20 -19.25 -3.92
N GLY A 248 -34.62 -19.74 -2.78
CA GLY A 248 -34.97 -21.15 -2.53
C GLY A 248 -33.84 -21.93 -1.81
N PRO A 249 -34.26 -22.93 -1.00
CA PRO A 249 -33.31 -23.71 -0.19
C PRO A 249 -32.27 -24.48 -0.99
N ALA A 250 -32.67 -24.95 -2.20
CA ALA A 250 -31.76 -25.70 -3.06
C ALA A 250 -30.59 -24.86 -3.60
N ALA A 251 -30.83 -23.59 -3.91
CA ALA A 251 -29.80 -22.67 -4.35
C ALA A 251 -28.94 -22.12 -3.18
N ARG A 252 -29.59 -21.79 -2.07
CA ARG A 252 -28.95 -21.14 -0.92
C ARG A 252 -28.07 -22.07 -0.08
N ARG A 253 -28.46 -23.33 0.09
CA ARG A 253 -27.73 -24.29 0.92
C ARG A 253 -26.29 -24.53 0.47
N PRO A 254 -25.98 -24.78 -0.81
CA PRO A 254 -24.60 -24.93 -1.28
C PRO A 254 -23.77 -23.67 -1.01
N ILE A 255 -24.33 -22.48 -1.27
CA ILE A 255 -23.64 -21.19 -1.06
C ILE A 255 -23.36 -20.97 0.43
N LEU A 256 -24.33 -21.25 1.30
CA LEU A 256 -24.14 -21.18 2.74
C LEU A 256 -23.04 -22.12 3.23
N LEU A 257 -23.03 -23.38 2.75
CA LEU A 257 -22.00 -24.34 3.11
C LEU A 257 -20.62 -23.92 2.63
N SER A 258 -20.51 -23.40 1.39
CA SER A 258 -19.27 -22.88 0.83
C SER A 258 -18.76 -21.67 1.64
N ALA A 259 -19.63 -20.72 1.99
CA ALA A 259 -19.26 -19.58 2.83
C ALA A 259 -18.76 -20.01 4.22
N LEU A 260 -19.41 -20.97 4.84
CA LEU A 260 -18.99 -21.50 6.14
C LEU A 260 -17.68 -22.29 6.04
N ALA A 261 -17.45 -23.03 4.96
CA ALA A 261 -16.21 -23.75 4.72
C ALA A 261 -15.04 -22.83 4.41
N ALA A 262 -15.32 -21.67 3.81
CA ALA A 262 -14.32 -20.61 3.58
C ALA A 262 -14.00 -19.79 4.84
N GLY A 263 -14.62 -20.10 5.98
CA GLY A 263 -14.35 -19.39 7.24
C GLY A 263 -15.07 -18.05 7.40
N ILE A 264 -16.08 -17.75 6.56
CA ILE A 264 -16.85 -16.50 6.64
C ILE A 264 -17.56 -16.40 7.98
N ASP A 265 -17.39 -15.27 8.67
CA ASP A 265 -18.00 -14.97 9.97
C ASP A 265 -19.19 -14.03 9.82
N VAL A 266 -19.17 -13.13 8.84
CA VAL A 266 -20.24 -12.15 8.58
C VAL A 266 -20.61 -12.20 7.12
N ALA A 267 -21.89 -12.21 6.80
CA ALA A 267 -22.36 -12.03 5.43
C ALA A 267 -23.38 -10.90 5.33
N GLY A 268 -23.23 -10.08 4.28
CA GLY A 268 -24.12 -8.99 3.91
C GLY A 268 -24.44 -9.03 2.42
N GLU A 269 -25.71 -8.87 2.08
CA GLU A 269 -26.22 -8.78 0.71
C GLU A 269 -27.45 -7.85 0.68
N PRO A 270 -27.78 -7.25 -0.47
CA PRO A 270 -29.04 -6.52 -0.62
C PRO A 270 -30.23 -7.42 -0.35
N GLY A 271 -31.18 -6.95 0.48
CA GLY A 271 -32.38 -7.70 0.81
C GLY A 271 -32.82 -7.51 2.27
N THR A 272 -33.76 -8.35 2.69
CA THR A 272 -34.28 -8.32 4.05
C THR A 272 -33.52 -9.29 4.97
N ALA A 273 -33.72 -9.15 6.27
CA ALA A 273 -33.19 -10.10 7.26
C ALA A 273 -33.55 -11.57 6.98
N ASP A 274 -34.73 -11.80 6.40
CA ASP A 274 -35.22 -13.14 6.10
C ASP A 274 -34.73 -13.68 4.75
N THR A 275 -34.33 -12.80 3.83
CA THR A 275 -33.78 -13.18 2.53
C THR A 275 -32.25 -13.26 2.51
N ALA A 276 -31.56 -12.71 3.49
CA ALA A 276 -30.09 -12.74 3.55
C ALA A 276 -29.53 -14.15 3.79
N LEU A 277 -28.37 -14.45 3.22
CA LEU A 277 -27.68 -15.74 3.33
C LEU A 277 -27.47 -16.15 4.80
N PHE A 278 -26.99 -15.22 5.65
CA PHE A 278 -26.84 -15.43 7.09
C PHE A 278 -28.08 -14.99 7.90
N GLY A 279 -29.25 -14.88 7.24
CA GLY A 279 -30.55 -14.64 7.84
C GLY A 279 -31.28 -15.92 8.19
N ALA A 280 -32.45 -16.15 7.54
CA ALA A 280 -33.28 -17.33 7.79
C ALA A 280 -32.58 -18.65 7.46
N SER A 281 -31.70 -18.67 6.42
CA SER A 281 -30.99 -19.89 6.02
C SER A 281 -30.01 -20.35 7.10
N LEU A 282 -29.18 -19.47 7.64
CA LEU A 282 -28.28 -19.81 8.74
C LEU A 282 -29.06 -20.14 10.02
N ARG A 283 -30.09 -19.37 10.36
CA ARG A 283 -30.98 -19.64 11.50
C ARG A 283 -31.56 -21.05 11.43
N GLN A 284 -32.11 -21.44 10.28
CA GLN A 284 -32.66 -22.78 10.08
C GLN A 284 -31.57 -23.85 10.20
N ALA A 285 -30.38 -23.59 9.66
CA ALA A 285 -29.26 -24.52 9.71
C ALA A 285 -28.72 -24.76 11.14
N VAL A 286 -28.83 -23.78 12.03
CA VAL A 286 -28.35 -23.86 13.44
C VAL A 286 -29.46 -24.34 14.40
N MET A 287 -30.69 -23.78 14.27
CA MET A 287 -31.73 -23.88 15.33
C MET A 287 -32.63 -25.11 15.25
N LYS A 288 -32.80 -25.74 14.08
CA LYS A 288 -33.76 -26.85 13.88
C LYS A 288 -33.11 -28.22 13.68
N GLY A 289 -32.13 -28.57 14.53
CA GLY A 289 -31.38 -29.84 14.35
C GLY A 289 -30.60 -29.83 13.05
N GLY A 290 -30.18 -28.65 12.65
CA GLY A 290 -29.57 -28.38 11.40
C GLY A 290 -28.13 -28.90 11.32
N PHE A 291 -27.58 -28.76 10.15
CA PHE A 291 -26.25 -29.26 9.80
C PHE A 291 -25.10 -28.34 10.25
N VAL A 292 -25.40 -27.18 10.90
CA VAL A 292 -24.40 -26.26 11.44
C VAL A 292 -24.35 -26.38 12.95
N PRO A 293 -23.23 -26.84 13.54
CA PRO A 293 -23.08 -26.94 14.99
C PRO A 293 -23.18 -25.56 15.65
N PRO A 294 -23.85 -25.41 16.81
CA PRO A 294 -23.91 -24.15 17.56
C PRO A 294 -22.52 -23.55 17.86
N ALA A 295 -21.51 -24.39 18.12
CA ALA A 295 -20.14 -23.97 18.33
C ALA A 295 -19.52 -23.21 17.12
N ARG A 296 -20.01 -23.44 15.89
CA ARG A 296 -19.57 -22.65 14.73
C ARG A 296 -20.07 -21.22 14.83
N LEU A 297 -21.35 -21.03 15.17
CA LEU A 297 -21.92 -19.70 15.39
C LEU A 297 -21.23 -18.97 16.55
N ASP A 298 -20.83 -19.70 17.61
CA ASP A 298 -20.09 -19.14 18.73
C ASP A 298 -18.73 -18.59 18.29
N ARG A 299 -18.00 -19.33 17.44
CA ARG A 299 -16.72 -18.85 16.88
C ARG A 299 -16.91 -17.64 15.96
N MET A 300 -17.90 -17.66 15.06
CA MET A 300 -18.21 -16.53 14.20
C MET A 300 -18.45 -15.25 15.02
N ALA A 301 -19.30 -15.31 16.03
CA ALA A 301 -19.56 -14.19 16.92
C ALA A 301 -18.31 -13.74 17.69
N ALA A 302 -17.46 -14.68 18.12
CA ALA A 302 -16.22 -14.38 18.81
C ALA A 302 -15.23 -13.62 17.92
N HIS A 303 -15.06 -14.02 16.65
CA HIS A 303 -14.18 -13.32 15.70
C HIS A 303 -14.66 -11.88 15.41
N VAL A 304 -15.98 -11.69 15.28
CA VAL A 304 -16.55 -10.35 15.12
C VAL A 304 -16.25 -9.48 16.33
N MET A 305 -16.51 -9.99 17.54
CA MET A 305 -16.24 -9.27 18.77
C MET A 305 -14.75 -8.96 18.93
N GLN A 306 -13.88 -9.91 18.64
CA GLN A 306 -12.43 -9.72 18.69
C GLN A 306 -11.98 -8.58 17.77
N SER A 307 -12.44 -8.55 16.51
CA SER A 307 -12.12 -7.44 15.59
C SER A 307 -12.66 -6.10 16.07
N MET A 308 -13.84 -6.07 16.70
CA MET A 308 -14.39 -4.84 17.27
C MET A 308 -13.56 -4.33 18.46
N ASP A 309 -13.12 -5.23 19.33
CA ASP A 309 -12.32 -4.91 20.51
C ASP A 309 -10.90 -4.48 20.10
N ASP A 310 -10.24 -5.22 19.20
CA ASP A 310 -8.89 -4.91 18.73
C ASP A 310 -8.85 -3.57 17.97
N ALA A 311 -9.93 -3.21 17.27
CA ALA A 311 -10.07 -1.90 16.63
C ALA A 311 -10.50 -0.79 17.61
N GLY A 312 -10.76 -1.12 18.87
CA GLY A 312 -11.18 -0.18 19.92
C GLY A 312 -12.54 0.46 19.69
N VAL A 313 -13.37 -0.10 18.79
CA VAL A 313 -14.70 0.47 18.47
C VAL A 313 -15.75 0.14 19.51
N THR A 314 -15.55 -0.89 20.32
CA THR A 314 -16.43 -1.27 21.44
C THR A 314 -16.37 -0.22 22.55
N GLU A 315 -15.16 0.19 22.91
CA GLU A 315 -14.95 1.22 23.96
C GLU A 315 -15.18 2.64 23.45
N ASN A 316 -14.95 2.84 22.15
CA ASN A 316 -15.09 4.14 21.48
C ASN A 316 -16.11 4.05 20.34
N PRO A 317 -17.39 3.85 20.61
CA PRO A 317 -18.40 3.71 19.58
C PRO A 317 -18.51 5.00 18.73
N PRO A 318 -18.82 4.88 17.43
CA PRO A 318 -19.06 6.06 16.60
C PRO A 318 -20.31 6.79 17.09
N PRO A 319 -20.39 8.12 16.93
CA PRO A 319 -21.62 8.85 17.23
C PRO A 319 -22.76 8.34 16.36
N PHE A 320 -23.77 7.74 16.99
CA PHE A 320 -24.95 7.18 16.30
C PHE A 320 -25.96 8.32 16.04
N GLY A 321 -25.83 8.98 14.90
CA GLY A 321 -26.74 10.04 14.44
C GLY A 321 -27.14 9.83 12.99
N ALA A 322 -27.86 10.80 12.41
CA ALA A 322 -28.11 10.82 10.97
C ALA A 322 -26.78 10.72 10.21
N LEU A 323 -26.72 9.86 9.19
CA LEU A 323 -25.59 9.84 8.28
C LEU A 323 -25.40 11.23 7.73
N ARG A 324 -24.32 11.87 8.09
CA ARG A 324 -23.93 13.12 7.44
C ARG A 324 -23.45 12.76 6.04
N ALA A 325 -23.76 13.63 5.08
CA ALA A 325 -23.17 13.56 3.76
C ALA A 325 -21.67 13.32 3.88
N PRO A 326 -21.02 12.62 2.93
CA PRO A 326 -19.57 12.52 2.95
C PRO A 326 -19.02 13.91 3.15
N VAL A 327 -18.37 14.16 4.27
CA VAL A 327 -17.60 15.38 4.45
C VAL A 327 -16.57 15.31 3.33
N HIS A 328 -16.52 16.32 2.47
CA HIS A 328 -15.41 16.49 1.55
C HIS A 328 -14.14 16.33 2.39
N TYR A 329 -13.48 15.22 2.20
CA TYR A 329 -12.28 14.90 2.94
C TYR A 329 -11.15 15.71 2.33
N SER A 330 -10.95 16.92 2.85
CA SER A 330 -9.69 17.61 2.66
C SER A 330 -8.63 16.82 3.41
N ASP A 331 -7.82 16.09 2.68
CA ASP A 331 -6.72 15.31 3.25
C ASP A 331 -5.61 16.26 3.74
N PRO A 332 -5.40 16.41 5.05
CA PRO A 332 -4.38 17.31 5.57
C PRO A 332 -2.95 16.90 5.19
N LEU A 333 -2.77 15.68 4.67
CA LEU A 333 -1.47 15.16 4.23
C LEU A 333 -1.33 15.17 2.70
N ALA A 334 -2.24 15.85 2.01
CA ALA A 334 -2.23 15.95 0.57
C ALA A 334 -0.90 16.41 0.01
N GLU A 335 -0.38 17.48 0.57
CA GLU A 335 0.90 18.06 0.17
C GLU A 335 2.07 17.12 0.44
N ASP A 336 2.08 16.46 1.62
CA ASP A 336 3.12 15.47 1.94
C ASP A 336 3.11 14.32 0.94
N VAL A 337 1.92 13.78 0.61
CA VAL A 337 1.79 12.66 -0.34
C VAL A 337 2.23 13.08 -1.75
N VAL A 338 1.87 14.28 -2.20
CA VAL A 338 2.33 14.80 -3.50
C VAL A 338 3.83 15.04 -3.49
N ALA A 339 4.36 15.69 -2.45
CA ALA A 339 5.78 15.99 -2.34
C ALA A 339 6.66 14.72 -2.33
N GLU A 340 6.22 13.66 -1.65
CA GLU A 340 7.01 12.44 -1.48
C GLU A 340 6.66 11.33 -2.48
N GLY A 341 5.44 11.34 -3.04
CA GLY A 341 4.94 10.31 -3.95
C GLY A 341 5.02 10.65 -5.43
N THR A 342 5.27 11.93 -5.79
CA THR A 342 5.49 12.30 -7.18
C THR A 342 6.82 11.73 -7.67
N VAL A 343 6.79 11.05 -8.83
CA VAL A 343 7.94 10.34 -9.38
C VAL A 343 8.47 11.04 -10.62
N LEU A 344 9.76 11.38 -10.61
CA LEU A 344 10.45 11.89 -11.80
C LEU A 344 10.87 10.71 -12.68
N LEU A 345 10.30 10.60 -13.89
CA LEU A 345 10.56 9.50 -14.83
C LEU A 345 11.63 9.84 -15.87
N ARG A 346 11.70 11.10 -16.31
CA ARG A 346 12.67 11.59 -17.28
C ARG A 346 13.06 13.03 -16.96
N ASN A 347 14.34 13.37 -17.09
CA ASN A 347 14.86 14.74 -16.93
C ASN A 347 16.10 14.90 -17.82
N GLU A 348 15.88 15.20 -19.07
CA GLU A 348 16.92 15.45 -20.07
C GLU A 348 17.08 16.96 -20.28
N ASN A 349 18.17 17.37 -20.91
CA ASN A 349 18.47 18.77 -21.24
C ASN A 349 18.36 19.74 -20.05
N ALA A 350 18.43 19.21 -18.81
CA ALA A 350 18.29 19.99 -17.57
C ALA A 350 16.98 20.82 -17.53
N ILE A 351 15.86 20.26 -18.04
CA ILE A 351 14.56 20.95 -18.01
C ILE A 351 14.11 21.28 -16.60
N LEU A 352 14.47 20.45 -15.62
CA LEU A 352 14.24 20.72 -14.20
C LEU A 352 15.54 21.16 -13.52
N PRO A 353 15.48 22.19 -12.64
CA PRO A 353 14.29 22.92 -12.19
C PRO A 353 13.79 23.92 -13.23
N LEU A 354 12.46 24.10 -13.30
CA LEU A 354 11.83 25.11 -14.14
C LEU A 354 12.20 26.52 -13.71
N ALA A 355 12.51 27.38 -14.68
CA ALA A 355 12.81 28.79 -14.45
C ALA A 355 12.12 29.65 -15.52
N GLY A 356 11.03 30.31 -15.15
CA GLY A 356 10.29 31.20 -16.05
C GLY A 356 10.66 32.66 -15.81
N THR A 357 10.87 33.40 -16.91
CA THR A 357 11.14 34.85 -16.89
C THR A 357 10.02 35.61 -17.60
N THR A 358 10.06 36.95 -17.51
CA THR A 358 9.08 37.80 -18.23
C THR A 358 9.23 37.67 -19.73
N ALA A 359 10.46 37.43 -20.21
CA ALA A 359 10.75 37.23 -21.66
C ALA A 359 10.38 35.82 -22.11
N GLU A 360 10.62 34.82 -21.24
CA GLU A 360 10.38 33.41 -21.52
C GLU A 360 9.54 32.81 -20.38
N PRO A 361 8.22 33.04 -20.39
CA PRO A 361 7.34 32.49 -19.37
C PRO A 361 7.18 30.98 -19.57
N ILE A 362 6.96 30.26 -18.44
CA ILE A 362 6.54 28.86 -18.47
C ILE A 362 5.08 28.83 -18.94
N LEU A 363 4.83 28.14 -20.03
CA LEU A 363 3.48 27.95 -20.53
C LEU A 363 2.89 26.66 -19.94
N VAL A 364 1.71 26.74 -19.32
CA VAL A 364 1.06 25.57 -18.71
C VAL A 364 -0.19 25.21 -19.53
N LEU A 365 -0.25 23.97 -19.96
CA LEU A 365 -1.30 23.38 -20.79
C LEU A 365 -1.99 22.24 -20.07
N GLY A 366 -3.28 22.09 -20.30
CA GLY A 366 -4.06 20.93 -19.92
C GLY A 366 -5.34 20.90 -20.74
N THR A 367 -5.81 19.73 -21.13
CA THR A 367 -7.05 19.55 -21.87
C THR A 367 -8.02 18.67 -21.09
N GLY A 368 -9.32 18.78 -21.35
CA GLY A 368 -10.32 17.91 -20.76
C GLY A 368 -10.19 17.77 -19.23
N ALA A 369 -9.95 16.55 -18.77
CA ALA A 369 -9.83 16.24 -17.34
C ALA A 369 -8.57 16.83 -16.67
N ALA A 370 -7.54 17.18 -17.46
CA ALA A 370 -6.29 17.75 -16.96
C ALA A 370 -6.30 19.29 -16.86
N GLN A 371 -7.35 19.94 -17.37
CA GLN A 371 -7.47 21.40 -17.42
C GLN A 371 -7.40 22.05 -16.05
N GLU A 372 -8.18 21.55 -15.08
CA GLU A 372 -8.21 22.08 -13.72
C GLU A 372 -6.83 21.99 -13.03
N ALA A 373 -6.12 20.87 -13.25
CA ALA A 373 -4.78 20.69 -12.71
C ALA A 373 -3.78 21.68 -13.31
N ALA A 374 -3.86 21.95 -14.62
CA ALA A 374 -3.05 22.95 -15.29
C ALA A 374 -3.30 24.37 -14.74
N ASP A 375 -4.57 24.72 -14.46
CA ASP A 375 -4.95 26.01 -13.89
C ASP A 375 -4.37 26.19 -12.47
N ILE A 376 -4.54 25.19 -11.62
CA ILE A 376 -3.97 25.17 -10.26
C ILE A 376 -2.44 25.31 -10.32
N MET A 377 -1.80 24.65 -11.30
CA MET A 377 -0.34 24.68 -11.44
C MET A 377 0.19 26.03 -11.90
N ALA A 378 -0.46 26.68 -12.85
CA ALA A 378 -0.05 28.01 -13.30
C ALA A 378 -0.05 29.02 -12.15
N ASP A 379 -1.09 28.96 -11.29
CA ASP A 379 -1.18 29.78 -10.08
C ASP A 379 -0.12 29.40 -9.04
N ALA A 380 0.12 28.10 -8.83
CA ALA A 380 1.12 27.60 -7.89
C ALA A 380 2.55 28.02 -8.31
N LEU A 381 2.92 27.85 -9.57
CA LEU A 381 4.21 28.30 -10.11
C LEU A 381 4.40 29.80 -9.92
N SER A 382 3.34 30.60 -10.13
CA SER A 382 3.42 32.05 -9.93
C SER A 382 3.69 32.42 -8.46
N ARG A 383 3.18 31.63 -7.50
CA ARG A 383 3.48 31.81 -6.06
C ARG A 383 4.93 31.50 -5.70
N THR A 384 5.61 30.63 -6.46
CA THR A 384 7.05 30.35 -6.27
C THR A 384 7.96 31.43 -6.85
N GLY A 385 7.38 32.50 -7.43
CA GLY A 385 8.13 33.59 -8.05
C GLY A 385 8.49 33.35 -9.53
N GLN A 386 7.98 32.28 -10.14
CA GLN A 386 8.15 32.02 -11.56
C GLN A 386 7.14 32.82 -12.38
N VAL A 387 7.52 33.20 -13.60
CA VAL A 387 6.56 33.76 -14.56
C VAL A 387 5.92 32.62 -15.31
N ALA A 388 4.74 32.20 -14.88
CA ALA A 388 3.96 31.17 -15.52
C ALA A 388 2.69 31.75 -16.14
N ARG A 389 2.25 31.23 -17.27
CA ARG A 389 1.03 31.63 -17.98
C ARG A 389 0.24 30.40 -18.38
N ARG A 390 -1.06 30.48 -18.19
CA ARG A 390 -1.98 29.54 -18.80
C ARG A 390 -2.04 29.75 -20.31
N ALA A 391 -1.93 28.69 -21.09
CA ALA A 391 -2.23 28.78 -22.50
C ALA A 391 -3.74 28.78 -22.74
N ALA A 392 -4.17 29.55 -23.73
CA ALA A 392 -5.51 29.40 -24.26
C ALA A 392 -5.68 28.00 -24.88
N ASP A 393 -6.94 27.53 -24.92
CA ASP A 393 -7.31 26.19 -25.39
C ASP A 393 -6.47 25.72 -26.58
N ALA A 394 -5.61 24.73 -26.33
CA ALA A 394 -4.90 24.05 -27.39
C ALA A 394 -5.90 23.15 -28.13
N PRO A 395 -6.04 23.25 -29.45
CA PRO A 395 -6.94 22.37 -30.18
C PRO A 395 -6.41 20.94 -30.09
N ALA A 396 -7.30 19.98 -29.82
CA ALA A 396 -6.94 18.55 -29.86
C ALA A 396 -6.46 18.11 -31.25
N ASP A 397 -6.95 18.77 -32.28
CA ASP A 397 -6.56 18.56 -33.69
C ASP A 397 -6.45 19.92 -34.39
N GLY A 398 -5.30 20.18 -35.05
CA GLY A 398 -5.10 21.39 -35.81
C GLY A 398 -3.77 22.11 -35.54
N PRO A 399 -3.51 23.24 -36.23
CA PRO A 399 -2.27 24.00 -36.02
C PRO A 399 -2.25 24.61 -34.62
N LEU A 400 -1.08 24.55 -33.99
CA LEU A 400 -0.88 25.17 -32.67
C LEU A 400 -1.04 26.69 -32.74
N PRO A 401 -1.71 27.32 -31.76
CA PRO A 401 -1.71 28.77 -31.64
C PRO A 401 -0.29 29.32 -31.57
N PRO A 402 -0.02 30.52 -32.15
CA PRO A 402 1.32 31.12 -32.14
C PRO A 402 1.94 31.27 -30.75
N SER A 403 1.08 31.48 -29.72
CA SER A 403 1.51 31.57 -28.32
C SER A 403 2.09 30.26 -27.78
N ILE A 404 1.67 29.11 -28.31
CA ILE A 404 2.19 27.80 -27.96
C ILE A 404 3.37 27.48 -28.84
N ALA A 405 3.24 27.64 -30.15
CA ALA A 405 4.30 27.32 -31.12
C ALA A 405 5.60 28.12 -30.94
N GLN A 406 5.56 29.27 -30.25
CA GLN A 406 6.72 30.13 -30.00
C GLN A 406 7.21 30.08 -28.54
N ALA A 407 6.61 29.26 -27.69
CA ALA A 407 7.00 29.13 -26.30
C ALA A 407 8.28 28.29 -26.16
N SER A 408 9.21 28.74 -25.32
CA SER A 408 10.47 28.02 -25.05
C SER A 408 10.28 26.86 -24.07
N HIS A 409 9.43 27.03 -23.06
CA HIS A 409 9.20 26.03 -22.00
C HIS A 409 7.71 25.77 -21.81
N ILE A 410 7.31 24.54 -21.97
CA ILE A 410 5.91 24.11 -21.88
C ILE A 410 5.76 22.96 -20.90
N VAL A 411 4.82 23.11 -19.97
CA VAL A 411 4.38 22.06 -19.05
C VAL A 411 3.00 21.57 -19.49
N ILE A 412 2.89 20.31 -19.86
CA ILE A 412 1.64 19.70 -20.32
C ILE A 412 1.12 18.73 -19.26
N PHE A 413 -0.07 18.98 -18.74
CA PHE A 413 -0.81 18.06 -17.89
C PHE A 413 -1.58 17.08 -18.78
N SER A 414 -1.42 15.79 -18.54
CA SER A 414 -2.05 14.75 -19.33
C SER A 414 -2.76 13.72 -18.45
N ALA A 415 -4.05 13.54 -18.68
CA ALA A 415 -4.88 12.59 -17.95
C ALA A 415 -5.06 11.24 -18.69
N GLY A 416 -4.84 11.22 -20.00
CA GLY A 416 -5.05 10.03 -20.81
C GLY A 416 -4.38 10.09 -22.19
N PRO A 417 -4.55 9.04 -23.01
CA PRO A 417 -3.96 8.96 -24.35
C PRO A 417 -4.59 9.96 -25.35
N GLU A 418 -5.70 10.58 -25.01
CA GLU A 418 -6.32 11.67 -25.79
C GLU A 418 -5.41 12.89 -25.94
N ASP A 419 -4.45 13.07 -25.00
CA ASP A 419 -3.50 14.18 -25.00
C ASP A 419 -2.25 13.91 -25.85
N ASP A 420 -2.02 12.67 -26.30
CA ASP A 420 -0.76 12.26 -26.95
C ASP A 420 -0.48 13.07 -28.22
N ARG A 421 -1.49 13.37 -29.04
CA ARG A 421 -1.34 14.20 -30.25
C ARG A 421 -0.92 15.63 -29.94
N LEU A 422 -1.43 16.21 -28.85
CA LEU A 422 -1.03 17.53 -28.41
C LEU A 422 0.42 17.53 -27.97
N ILE A 423 0.84 16.51 -27.24
CA ILE A 423 2.23 16.36 -26.77
C ILE A 423 3.16 16.26 -27.97
N ASP A 424 2.86 15.39 -28.96
CA ASP A 424 3.64 15.25 -30.20
C ASP A 424 3.74 16.59 -30.96
N ALA A 425 2.62 17.27 -31.18
CA ALA A 425 2.59 18.54 -31.92
C ALA A 425 3.40 19.66 -31.22
N VAL A 426 3.39 19.70 -29.88
CA VAL A 426 4.15 20.68 -29.11
C VAL A 426 5.64 20.35 -29.13
N ALA A 427 6.01 19.07 -29.01
CA ALA A 427 7.39 18.62 -29.11
C ALA A 427 7.98 18.91 -30.53
N ASP A 428 7.22 18.65 -31.59
CA ASP A 428 7.60 18.94 -32.96
C ASP A 428 7.82 20.44 -33.22
N ALA A 429 7.20 21.32 -32.47
CA ALA A 429 7.40 22.77 -32.57
C ALA A 429 8.75 23.24 -31.97
N GLY A 430 9.52 22.36 -31.33
CA GLY A 430 10.87 22.64 -30.81
C GLY A 430 10.91 23.31 -29.45
N ALA A 431 9.81 23.27 -28.67
CA ALA A 431 9.79 23.71 -27.29
C ALA A 431 10.47 22.69 -26.37
N HIS A 432 10.97 23.17 -25.22
CA HIS A 432 11.34 22.29 -24.11
C HIS A 432 10.06 21.82 -23.39
N VAL A 433 9.77 20.53 -23.47
CA VAL A 433 8.50 19.95 -22.99
C VAL A 433 8.70 19.12 -21.74
N LEU A 434 7.91 19.46 -20.70
CA LEU A 434 7.72 18.66 -19.50
C LEU A 434 6.28 18.12 -19.47
N VAL A 435 6.11 16.82 -19.47
CA VAL A 435 4.80 16.17 -19.34
C VAL A 435 4.55 15.76 -17.89
N VAL A 436 3.42 16.16 -17.34
CA VAL A 436 2.94 15.76 -16.00
C VAL A 436 1.75 14.81 -16.16
N LEU A 437 1.96 13.56 -15.79
CA LEU A 437 0.96 12.50 -15.91
C LEU A 437 0.05 12.47 -14.70
N LEU A 438 -1.25 12.53 -14.94
CA LEU A 438 -2.31 12.43 -13.93
C LEU A 438 -3.05 11.07 -13.96
N SER A 439 -2.49 10.08 -14.61
CA SER A 439 -3.08 8.76 -14.77
C SER A 439 -2.51 7.77 -13.76
N ASP A 440 -3.34 6.83 -13.30
CA ASP A 440 -2.93 5.69 -12.47
C ASP A 440 -2.70 4.42 -13.30
N ASP A 441 -2.71 4.52 -14.63
CA ASP A 441 -2.57 3.38 -15.54
C ASP A 441 -1.08 3.09 -15.86
N PRO A 442 -0.49 2.01 -15.31
CA PRO A 442 0.89 1.64 -15.59
C PRO A 442 1.07 1.02 -16.99
N ALA A 443 -0.01 0.67 -17.66
CA ALA A 443 0.04 0.12 -19.02
C ALA A 443 -0.01 1.21 -20.11
N ARG A 444 -0.17 2.48 -19.73
CA ARG A 444 -0.26 3.57 -20.69
C ARG A 444 0.94 3.61 -21.62
N PRO A 445 0.77 3.53 -22.96
CA PRO A 445 1.80 3.83 -23.93
C PRO A 445 2.21 5.30 -23.86
N MET A 446 3.48 5.58 -24.14
CA MET A 446 4.03 6.95 -24.23
C MET A 446 4.83 7.07 -25.52
N PRO A 447 4.15 7.14 -26.69
CA PRO A 447 4.85 7.15 -28.00
C PRO A 447 5.76 8.37 -28.18
N TRP A 448 5.45 9.45 -27.50
CA TRP A 448 6.17 10.73 -27.50
C TRP A 448 7.36 10.78 -26.51
N LEU A 449 7.61 9.72 -25.74
CA LEU A 449 8.58 9.73 -24.62
C LEU A 449 9.99 10.24 -25.04
N ASP A 450 10.46 9.84 -26.20
CA ASP A 450 11.79 10.24 -26.68
C ASP A 450 11.84 11.65 -27.28
N GLN A 451 10.70 12.30 -27.44
CA GLN A 451 10.58 13.66 -28.01
C GLN A 451 10.48 14.75 -26.94
N VAL A 452 10.26 14.37 -25.67
CA VAL A 452 10.08 15.32 -24.56
C VAL A 452 11.27 15.31 -23.61
N ASP A 453 11.60 16.47 -23.01
CA ASP A 453 12.75 16.60 -22.11
C ASP A 453 12.48 16.05 -20.72
N GLY A 454 11.23 16.10 -20.25
CA GLY A 454 10.88 15.66 -18.90
C GLY A 454 9.54 14.97 -18.82
N VAL A 455 9.45 13.98 -17.90
CA VAL A 455 8.22 13.30 -17.57
C VAL A 455 8.12 13.13 -16.06
N VAL A 456 7.01 13.56 -15.49
CA VAL A 456 6.68 13.47 -14.07
C VAL A 456 5.39 12.70 -13.90
N GLN A 457 5.40 11.65 -13.10
CA GLN A 457 4.20 10.92 -12.68
C GLN A 457 3.67 11.55 -11.38
N ALA A 458 2.59 12.32 -11.48
CA ALA A 458 1.98 13.01 -10.35
C ALA A 458 0.74 12.29 -9.83
N TRP A 459 0.34 11.18 -10.46
CA TRP A 459 -0.85 10.40 -10.12
C TRP A 459 -2.14 11.21 -10.27
N SER A 460 -3.28 10.62 -9.93
CA SER A 460 -4.54 11.37 -9.92
C SER A 460 -4.68 12.17 -8.62
N TRP A 461 -4.44 13.48 -8.69
CA TRP A 461 -4.75 14.42 -7.60
C TRP A 461 -5.75 15.49 -8.07
N ARG A 462 -6.64 15.92 -7.20
CA ARG A 462 -7.67 16.92 -7.53
C ARG A 462 -7.58 18.16 -6.67
N GLU A 463 -7.47 18.03 -5.36
CA GLU A 463 -7.42 19.17 -4.43
C GLU A 463 -6.21 19.05 -3.49
N GLY A 464 -5.52 20.14 -3.27
CA GLY A 464 -4.29 20.24 -2.46
C GLY A 464 -3.09 19.53 -3.12
N GLY A 465 -1.90 20.02 -2.88
CA GLY A 465 -0.67 19.50 -3.44
C GLY A 465 -0.14 20.24 -4.67
N GLY A 466 -0.87 21.24 -5.18
CA GLY A 466 -0.36 22.09 -6.26
C GLY A 466 0.91 22.84 -5.87
N ASP A 467 0.96 23.37 -4.65
CA ASP A 467 2.16 24.05 -4.14
C ASP A 467 3.32 23.06 -3.95
N ALA A 468 3.06 21.86 -3.42
CA ALA A 468 4.08 20.82 -3.29
C ALA A 468 4.65 20.37 -4.65
N LEU A 469 3.80 20.22 -5.67
CA LEU A 469 4.26 19.91 -7.02
C LEU A 469 5.04 21.09 -7.63
N ALA A 470 4.61 22.33 -7.42
CA ALA A 470 5.36 23.50 -7.87
C ALA A 470 6.75 23.59 -7.22
N ASP A 471 6.86 23.28 -5.92
CA ASP A 471 8.14 23.20 -5.20
C ASP A 471 9.08 22.15 -5.82
N LEU A 472 8.56 20.99 -6.24
CA LEU A 472 9.33 19.96 -6.92
C LEU A 472 9.79 20.44 -8.30
N LEU A 473 8.89 21.01 -9.09
CA LEU A 473 9.20 21.47 -10.45
C LEU A 473 10.17 22.66 -10.47
N THR A 474 10.13 23.53 -9.47
CA THR A 474 11.02 24.69 -9.34
C THR A 474 12.31 24.39 -8.54
N GLY A 475 12.47 23.15 -8.05
CA GLY A 475 13.65 22.72 -7.32
C GLY A 475 13.77 23.29 -5.93
N GLN A 476 12.69 23.73 -5.29
CA GLN A 476 12.67 24.04 -3.85
C GLN A 476 12.69 22.75 -3.02
N ARG A 477 12.13 21.67 -3.58
CA ARG A 477 12.25 20.28 -3.08
C ARG A 477 12.82 19.40 -4.18
N ASP A 478 13.47 18.30 -3.82
CA ASP A 478 13.88 17.28 -4.80
C ASP A 478 12.90 16.11 -4.83
N PHE A 479 12.81 15.44 -5.96
CA PHE A 479 11.96 14.28 -6.15
C PHE A 479 12.48 13.09 -5.34
N SER A 480 11.57 12.39 -4.68
CA SER A 480 11.88 11.21 -3.86
C SER A 480 10.97 10.02 -4.11
N GLY A 481 9.88 10.20 -4.86
CA GLY A 481 8.92 9.16 -5.18
C GLY A 481 9.57 8.02 -5.96
N ARG A 482 9.08 6.81 -5.74
CA ARG A 482 9.50 5.59 -6.45
C ARG A 482 8.28 4.85 -6.95
N LEU A 483 8.32 4.35 -8.18
CA LEU A 483 7.20 3.62 -8.77
C LEU A 483 6.83 2.40 -7.92
N PRO A 484 5.59 2.29 -7.45
CA PRO A 484 5.11 1.10 -6.74
C PRO A 484 4.63 -0.01 -7.70
N VAL A 485 4.70 0.26 -9.00
CA VAL A 485 4.29 -0.63 -10.10
C VAL A 485 5.22 -0.44 -11.29
N THR A 486 5.40 -1.48 -12.07
CA THR A 486 6.15 -1.44 -13.33
C THR A 486 5.32 -0.75 -14.42
N PHE A 487 5.88 0.24 -15.09
CA PHE A 487 5.25 0.84 -16.27
C PHE A 487 5.60 0.02 -17.51
N THR A 488 4.58 -0.59 -18.11
CA THR A 488 4.77 -1.54 -19.21
C THR A 488 4.74 -0.91 -20.58
N GLY A 489 4.25 0.34 -20.71
CA GLY A 489 4.16 1.05 -21.99
C GLY A 489 3.22 0.39 -23.00
N GLY A 490 2.18 -0.29 -22.53
CA GLY A 490 1.23 -1.03 -23.37
C GLY A 490 1.63 -2.47 -23.68
N ALA A 491 2.82 -2.89 -23.30
CA ALA A 491 3.22 -4.30 -23.40
C ALA A 491 2.50 -5.13 -22.33
N ALA A 492 1.94 -6.26 -22.72
CA ALA A 492 1.42 -7.22 -21.76
C ALA A 492 2.57 -7.88 -20.99
N PRO A 493 2.48 -8.04 -19.66
CA PRO A 493 3.50 -8.78 -18.93
C PRO A 493 3.65 -10.20 -19.49
N PRO A 494 4.88 -10.69 -19.72
CA PRO A 494 5.13 -11.99 -20.35
C PRO A 494 4.55 -13.18 -19.56
N HIS A 495 4.37 -13.00 -18.24
CA HIS A 495 3.80 -13.99 -17.31
C HIS A 495 2.70 -13.32 -16.48
N PRO A 496 1.44 -13.36 -16.91
CA PRO A 496 0.34 -12.60 -16.29
C PRO A 496 0.00 -13.03 -14.85
N HIS A 497 0.53 -14.16 -14.39
CA HIS A 497 0.34 -14.66 -13.02
C HIS A 497 1.41 -14.18 -12.03
N LEU A 498 2.44 -13.51 -12.50
CA LEU A 498 3.47 -12.89 -11.66
C LEU A 498 3.22 -11.38 -11.53
N ALA A 499 3.72 -10.78 -10.45
CA ALA A 499 3.91 -9.34 -10.38
C ALA A 499 4.69 -8.86 -11.61
N ALA A 500 4.34 -7.69 -12.19
CA ALA A 500 4.85 -7.31 -13.49
C ALA A 500 6.38 -7.27 -13.53
N TYR A 501 7.05 -6.68 -12.52
CA TYR A 501 8.52 -6.67 -12.51
C TYR A 501 9.12 -8.08 -12.51
N LYS A 502 8.52 -9.04 -11.77
CA LYS A 502 8.93 -10.44 -11.75
C LYS A 502 8.77 -11.12 -13.10
N ALA A 503 7.68 -10.78 -13.81
CA ALA A 503 7.39 -11.31 -15.14
C ALA A 503 8.40 -10.83 -16.18
N PHE A 504 8.72 -9.52 -16.17
CA PHE A 504 9.71 -8.93 -17.05
C PHE A 504 11.13 -9.46 -16.77
N ASP A 505 11.50 -9.58 -15.50
CA ASP A 505 12.79 -10.17 -15.09
C ASP A 505 12.96 -11.62 -15.57
N ARG A 506 11.92 -12.46 -15.39
CA ARG A 506 11.94 -13.86 -15.84
C ARG A 506 12.08 -13.97 -17.36
N ALA A 507 11.46 -13.07 -18.10
CA ALA A 507 11.53 -13.03 -19.55
C ALA A 507 12.79 -12.33 -20.09
N HIS A 508 13.61 -11.74 -19.22
CA HIS A 508 14.76 -10.90 -19.60
C HIS A 508 14.39 -9.77 -20.57
N VAL A 509 13.23 -9.17 -20.37
CA VAL A 509 12.72 -8.04 -21.17
C VAL A 509 12.68 -6.80 -20.29
N ALA A 510 13.14 -5.67 -20.81
CA ALA A 510 13.06 -4.40 -20.11
C ALA A 510 11.65 -3.80 -20.23
N PRO A 511 11.02 -3.40 -19.12
CA PRO A 511 9.79 -2.61 -19.17
C PRO A 511 10.09 -1.15 -19.54
N LEU A 512 9.05 -0.34 -19.79
CA LEU A 512 9.21 1.09 -20.04
C LEU A 512 9.88 1.80 -18.86
N PHE A 513 9.34 1.61 -17.63
CA PHE A 513 10.01 1.99 -16.39
C PHE A 513 9.88 0.85 -15.37
N PRO A 514 10.99 0.41 -14.76
CA PRO A 514 10.98 -0.73 -13.86
C PRO A 514 10.35 -0.38 -12.49
N PHE A 515 9.92 -1.41 -11.77
CA PHE A 515 9.47 -1.30 -10.37
C PHE A 515 10.53 -0.63 -9.48
N GLY A 516 10.10 0.26 -8.62
CA GLY A 516 10.97 1.02 -7.71
C GLY A 516 11.70 2.20 -8.36
N TYR A 517 11.52 2.42 -9.67
CA TYR A 517 12.18 3.50 -10.40
C TYR A 517 11.71 4.89 -9.96
N GLY A 518 12.64 5.84 -9.98
CA GLY A 518 12.42 7.26 -9.79
C GLY A 518 13.74 8.00 -9.73
N LEU A 519 13.81 9.13 -10.40
CA LEU A 519 14.97 10.01 -10.44
C LEU A 519 14.88 11.07 -9.34
N SER A 520 16.03 11.63 -8.97
CA SER A 520 16.15 12.91 -8.28
C SER A 520 16.63 13.96 -9.29
N ALA A 521 16.11 15.17 -9.21
CA ALA A 521 16.52 16.23 -10.15
C ALA A 521 17.95 16.73 -9.85
N ARG A 522 18.33 16.85 -8.58
CA ARG A 522 19.60 17.46 -8.17
C ARG A 522 20.37 16.66 -7.11
N ALA A 523 19.73 15.86 -6.28
CA ALA A 523 20.40 14.92 -5.39
C ALA A 523 20.98 13.75 -6.21
N ARG A 524 22.07 13.15 -5.74
CA ARG A 524 22.69 11.98 -6.37
C ARG A 524 23.16 11.03 -5.28
N PHE A 525 22.55 9.87 -5.22
CA PHE A 525 22.84 8.90 -4.17
C PHE A 525 23.80 7.83 -4.67
N ALA A 526 24.69 7.40 -3.77
CA ALA A 526 25.62 6.29 -4.01
C ALA A 526 25.57 5.34 -2.82
N TYR A 527 25.60 4.04 -3.14
CA TYR A 527 25.52 2.95 -2.17
C TYR A 527 26.87 2.26 -1.99
N GLY A 528 27.13 1.77 -0.79
CA GLY A 528 28.36 1.05 -0.46
C GLY A 528 28.23 0.16 0.76
N ASP A 529 29.31 -0.57 1.06
CA ASP A 529 29.50 -1.34 2.28
C ASP A 529 28.39 -2.38 2.56
N LEU A 530 27.79 -2.98 1.51
CA LEU A 530 26.76 -3.99 1.66
C LEU A 530 27.28 -5.19 2.44
N LYS A 531 26.65 -5.49 3.56
CA LYS A 531 26.96 -6.61 4.43
C LYS A 531 25.69 -7.27 4.90
N VAL A 532 25.61 -8.58 4.76
CA VAL A 532 24.52 -9.40 5.26
C VAL A 532 25.02 -10.25 6.42
N THR A 533 24.32 -10.22 7.53
CA THR A 533 24.59 -11.08 8.70
C THR A 533 23.30 -11.80 9.07
N ARG A 534 23.45 -13.03 9.56
CA ARG A 534 22.34 -13.85 10.01
C ARG A 534 22.34 -13.95 11.54
N ASP A 535 21.17 -13.80 12.14
CA ASP A 535 20.92 -14.04 13.55
C ASP A 535 19.65 -14.90 13.69
N GLY A 536 19.82 -16.19 13.96
CA GLY A 536 18.73 -17.15 13.96
C GLY A 536 18.01 -17.24 12.61
N SER A 537 16.71 -16.92 12.62
CA SER A 537 15.84 -16.82 11.43
C SER A 537 15.77 -15.42 10.83
N ARG A 538 16.52 -14.42 11.35
CA ARG A 538 16.53 -13.06 10.84
C ARG A 538 17.79 -12.78 10.06
N LEU A 539 17.68 -12.01 8.97
CA LEU A 539 18.82 -11.43 8.29
C LEU A 539 18.89 -9.93 8.63
N LEU A 540 20.10 -9.46 8.89
CA LEU A 540 20.38 -8.04 9.01
C LEU A 540 21.20 -7.61 7.80
N VAL A 541 20.64 -6.74 6.97
CA VAL A 541 21.30 -6.16 5.80
C VAL A 541 21.75 -4.76 6.17
N ALA A 542 23.06 -4.54 6.25
CA ALA A 542 23.68 -3.25 6.57
C ALA A 542 24.40 -2.70 5.34
N PHE A 543 24.31 -1.38 5.13
CA PHE A 543 24.91 -0.69 3.99
C PHE A 543 25.12 0.80 4.29
N SER A 544 25.86 1.49 3.44
CA SER A 544 26.01 2.94 3.49
C SER A 544 25.32 3.61 2.30
N VAL A 545 24.79 4.81 2.53
CA VAL A 545 24.22 5.70 1.50
C VAL A 545 24.86 7.06 1.64
N SER A 546 25.29 7.68 0.54
CA SER A 546 25.85 9.02 0.51
C SER A 546 25.19 9.89 -0.55
N ASN A 547 24.89 11.14 -0.23
CA ASN A 547 24.42 12.12 -1.20
C ASN A 547 25.62 12.89 -1.80
N ARG A 548 25.91 12.62 -3.06
CA ARG A 548 26.96 13.28 -3.85
C ARG A 548 26.43 14.43 -4.73
N GLY A 549 25.14 14.71 -4.64
CA GLY A 549 24.47 15.77 -5.38
C GLY A 549 24.62 17.14 -4.74
N ALA A 550 24.04 18.13 -5.38
CA ALA A 550 24.12 19.53 -4.98
C ALA A 550 22.98 19.97 -4.03
N MET A 551 21.95 19.14 -3.85
CA MET A 551 20.76 19.45 -3.06
C MET A 551 20.49 18.35 -2.01
N ALA A 552 19.89 18.74 -0.91
CA ALA A 552 19.32 17.77 0.04
C ALA A 552 18.20 16.97 -0.64
N GLY A 553 18.20 15.66 -0.42
CA GLY A 553 17.20 14.78 -1.02
C GLY A 553 16.91 13.60 -0.13
N ARG A 554 15.77 12.97 -0.39
CA ARG A 554 15.36 11.71 0.24
C ARG A 554 15.56 10.58 -0.76
N ASP A 555 16.18 9.51 -0.32
CA ASP A 555 16.36 8.29 -1.10
C ASP A 555 15.68 7.10 -0.46
N VAL A 556 15.41 6.09 -1.28
CA VAL A 556 14.78 4.83 -0.88
C VAL A 556 15.62 3.66 -1.42
N PRO A 557 16.75 3.34 -0.78
CA PRO A 557 17.52 2.13 -1.10
C PRO A 557 16.67 0.88 -0.97
N GLN A 558 16.69 0.03 -1.98
CA GLN A 558 15.88 -1.17 -2.10
C GLN A 558 16.76 -2.41 -2.05
N ILE A 559 16.33 -3.42 -1.31
CA ILE A 559 17.05 -4.68 -1.11
C ILE A 559 16.25 -5.79 -1.80
N TYR A 560 16.92 -6.47 -2.72
CA TYR A 560 16.35 -7.56 -3.48
C TYR A 560 17.05 -8.88 -3.16
N LEU A 561 16.30 -9.97 -3.29
CA LEU A 561 16.78 -11.32 -3.09
C LEU A 561 16.72 -12.09 -4.41
N ASP A 562 17.84 -12.65 -4.83
CA ASP A 562 17.89 -13.63 -5.90
C ASP A 562 17.69 -15.02 -5.28
N LEU A 563 16.69 -15.75 -5.78
CA LEU A 563 16.29 -17.05 -5.27
C LEU A 563 17.12 -18.16 -5.91
N PRO A 564 17.37 -19.29 -5.20
CA PRO A 564 17.95 -20.47 -5.80
C PRO A 564 17.16 -20.97 -7.01
N GLU A 565 17.87 -21.54 -7.99
CA GLU A 565 17.23 -22.15 -9.16
C GLU A 565 16.24 -23.26 -8.76
N GLY A 566 15.11 -23.34 -9.47
CA GLY A 566 14.10 -24.39 -9.26
C GLY A 566 13.00 -24.04 -8.25
N ILE A 567 13.07 -22.92 -7.56
CA ILE A 567 11.95 -22.37 -6.81
C ILE A 567 11.04 -21.67 -7.82
N GLY A 568 9.79 -22.08 -7.92
CA GLY A 568 8.85 -21.67 -8.98
C GLY A 568 8.51 -20.17 -9.08
N ASP A 569 9.06 -19.31 -8.21
CA ASP A 569 8.92 -17.84 -8.23
C ASP A 569 9.91 -17.17 -9.23
N ALA A 570 9.83 -15.88 -9.34
CA ALA A 570 10.69 -15.05 -10.16
C ALA A 570 12.15 -15.08 -9.71
N PRO A 571 13.11 -14.73 -10.60
CA PRO A 571 14.54 -14.72 -10.27
C PRO A 571 14.87 -13.88 -9.05
N LYS A 572 14.14 -12.75 -8.85
CA LYS A 572 14.34 -11.88 -7.69
C LYS A 572 13.02 -11.34 -7.12
N ARG A 573 13.05 -10.98 -5.83
CA ARG A 573 11.95 -10.33 -5.11
C ARG A 573 12.46 -9.22 -4.18
N LEU A 574 11.65 -8.19 -3.96
CA LEU A 574 11.93 -7.19 -2.93
C LEU A 574 11.81 -7.82 -1.55
N ILE A 575 12.84 -7.65 -0.70
CA ILE A 575 12.83 -8.16 0.68
C ILE A 575 12.94 -7.05 1.74
N GLY A 576 13.22 -5.81 1.34
CA GLY A 576 13.26 -4.68 2.25
C GLY A 576 13.65 -3.37 1.60
N TRP A 577 13.40 -2.30 2.32
CA TRP A 577 13.85 -0.94 1.96
C TRP A 577 13.98 -0.07 3.20
N ARG A 578 14.65 1.07 3.05
CA ARG A 578 14.69 2.09 4.09
C ARG A 578 14.86 3.48 3.49
N SER A 579 13.94 4.40 3.81
CA SER A 579 14.11 5.80 3.41
C SER A 579 15.16 6.50 4.25
N VAL A 580 15.88 7.43 3.63
CA VAL A 580 16.87 8.28 4.29
C VAL A 580 16.90 9.67 3.67
N GLN A 581 16.92 10.70 4.52
CA GLN A 581 17.09 12.09 4.10
C GLN A 581 18.56 12.48 4.30
N LEU A 582 19.22 12.99 3.26
CA LEU A 582 20.64 13.37 3.31
C LEU A 582 20.87 14.76 2.69
N THR A 583 21.65 15.58 3.37
CA THR A 583 22.17 16.83 2.81
C THR A 583 23.36 16.58 1.87
N PRO A 584 23.74 17.55 1.02
CA PRO A 584 24.91 17.41 0.16
C PRO A 584 26.18 17.00 0.93
N GLY A 585 26.87 15.96 0.47
CA GLY A 585 28.07 15.42 1.10
C GLY A 585 27.84 14.56 2.33
N GLN A 586 26.62 14.46 2.83
CA GLN A 586 26.29 13.62 3.98
C GLN A 586 26.24 12.14 3.58
N ALA A 587 26.67 11.27 4.50
CA ALA A 587 26.53 9.83 4.40
C ALA A 587 25.91 9.27 5.68
N ALA A 588 25.13 8.18 5.52
CA ALA A 588 24.52 7.44 6.61
C ALA A 588 24.79 5.94 6.47
N ARG A 589 24.95 5.26 7.59
CA ARG A 589 24.92 3.80 7.66
C ARG A 589 23.53 3.37 8.07
N LEU A 590 22.95 2.47 7.29
CA LEU A 590 21.62 1.95 7.49
C LEU A 590 21.67 0.45 7.73
N ALA A 591 20.66 -0.05 8.41
CA ALA A 591 20.44 -1.47 8.59
C ALA A 591 18.94 -1.79 8.45
N VAL A 592 18.62 -2.90 7.78
CA VAL A 592 17.27 -3.40 7.59
C VAL A 592 17.22 -4.85 8.06
N GLY A 593 16.34 -5.10 9.02
CA GLY A 593 16.03 -6.46 9.45
C GLY A 593 15.08 -7.12 8.44
N ILE A 594 15.49 -8.24 7.89
CA ILE A 594 14.69 -9.03 6.95
C ILE A 594 14.14 -10.24 7.68
N ASP A 595 12.83 -10.41 7.62
CA ASP A 595 12.16 -11.60 8.10
C ASP A 595 12.46 -12.77 7.14
N ALA A 596 12.86 -13.91 7.68
CA ALA A 596 13.21 -15.07 6.88
C ALA A 596 12.02 -15.62 6.07
N ARG A 597 10.78 -15.35 6.45
CA ARG A 597 9.59 -15.68 5.64
C ARG A 597 9.63 -15.04 4.25
N MET A 598 10.27 -13.87 4.13
CA MET A 598 10.47 -13.21 2.83
C MET A 598 11.40 -13.98 1.89
N LEU A 599 12.14 -14.97 2.42
CA LEU A 599 13.08 -15.80 1.67
C LEU A 599 12.44 -17.11 1.16
N GLY A 600 11.26 -17.46 1.68
CA GLY A 600 10.59 -18.73 1.46
C GLY A 600 9.29 -18.62 0.66
N HIS A 601 8.60 -19.73 0.60
CA HIS A 601 7.26 -19.87 0.05
C HIS A 601 6.32 -20.52 1.08
N TRP A 602 5.02 -20.25 0.95
CA TRP A 602 4.02 -20.83 1.84
C TRP A 602 3.73 -22.28 1.48
N ASN A 603 3.81 -23.18 2.45
CA ASN A 603 3.42 -24.58 2.30
C ASN A 603 2.06 -24.82 2.97
N PRO A 604 0.96 -24.97 2.22
CA PRO A 604 -0.37 -25.17 2.79
C PRO A 604 -0.55 -26.58 3.42
N ALA A 605 0.33 -27.53 3.13
CA ALA A 605 0.25 -28.86 3.72
C ALA A 605 0.77 -28.87 5.16
N THR A 606 1.86 -28.17 5.41
CA THR A 606 2.52 -28.08 6.73
C THR A 606 2.16 -26.81 7.50
N LEU A 607 1.51 -25.83 6.84
CA LEU A 607 1.10 -24.52 7.40
C LEU A 607 2.30 -23.70 7.92
N ASP A 608 3.40 -23.73 7.18
CA ASP A 608 4.61 -23.00 7.47
C ASP A 608 5.21 -22.34 6.22
N TRP A 609 6.16 -21.43 6.44
CA TRP A 609 6.98 -20.86 5.39
C TRP A 609 8.24 -21.71 5.24
N VAL A 610 8.45 -22.28 4.07
CA VAL A 610 9.62 -23.11 3.76
C VAL A 610 10.63 -22.25 3.03
N VAL A 611 11.82 -22.10 3.61
CA VAL A 611 13.00 -21.50 2.97
C VAL A 611 13.88 -22.65 2.50
N PRO A 612 13.99 -22.90 1.20
CA PRO A 612 14.80 -24.00 0.68
C PRO A 612 16.30 -23.82 1.00
N ALA A 613 17.02 -24.92 1.15
CA ALA A 613 18.47 -24.85 1.24
C ALA A 613 19.07 -24.41 -0.10
N GLY A 614 20.05 -23.50 -0.06
CA GLY A 614 20.70 -23.05 -1.29
C GLY A 614 21.51 -21.77 -1.13
N GLU A 615 22.00 -21.29 -2.27
CA GLU A 615 22.69 -20.03 -2.38
C GLU A 615 21.70 -18.93 -2.80
N TYR A 616 21.69 -17.85 -2.04
CA TYR A 616 20.83 -16.69 -2.23
C TYR A 616 21.69 -15.47 -2.54
N GLY A 617 21.34 -14.73 -3.58
CA GLY A 617 21.93 -13.43 -3.86
C GLY A 617 21.17 -12.32 -3.09
N VAL A 618 21.89 -11.41 -2.45
CA VAL A 618 21.30 -10.20 -1.85
C VAL A 618 21.87 -9.00 -2.57
N SER A 619 20.99 -8.23 -3.18
CA SER A 619 21.34 -7.08 -4.01
C SER A 619 20.76 -5.79 -3.45
N LEU A 620 21.53 -4.69 -3.55
CA LEU A 620 21.13 -3.35 -3.12
C LEU A 620 21.15 -2.40 -4.31
N GLY A 621 20.10 -1.63 -4.49
CA GLY A 621 20.03 -0.64 -5.56
C GLY A 621 18.93 0.39 -5.41
N GLY A 622 18.78 1.25 -6.41
CA GLY A 622 17.76 2.28 -6.46
C GLY A 622 16.41 1.79 -7.00
N HIS A 623 16.40 0.71 -7.78
CA HIS A 623 15.20 0.08 -8.33
C HIS A 623 15.52 -1.33 -8.86
N SER A 624 14.50 -2.10 -9.24
CA SER A 624 14.62 -3.52 -9.60
C SER A 624 15.61 -3.81 -10.75
N ALA A 625 15.82 -2.88 -11.67
CA ALA A 625 16.73 -3.03 -12.80
C ALA A 625 18.10 -2.34 -12.61
N ASN A 626 18.37 -1.73 -11.44
CA ASN A 626 19.66 -1.08 -11.15
C ASN A 626 20.15 -1.48 -9.74
N LEU A 627 20.84 -2.61 -9.68
CA LEU A 627 21.36 -3.23 -8.47
C LEU A 627 22.89 -3.14 -8.49
N GLY A 628 23.42 -2.11 -7.79
CA GLY A 628 24.84 -1.76 -7.85
C GLY A 628 25.75 -2.56 -6.92
N GLN A 629 25.20 -3.20 -5.90
CA GLN A 629 25.95 -3.99 -4.90
C GLN A 629 25.28 -5.34 -4.73
N GLN A 630 26.07 -6.39 -4.66
CA GLN A 630 25.57 -7.76 -4.47
C GLN A 630 26.49 -8.55 -3.54
N THR A 631 25.90 -9.44 -2.76
CA THR A 631 26.61 -10.43 -1.94
C THR A 631 25.81 -11.72 -1.92
N THR A 632 26.46 -12.85 -1.68
CA THR A 632 25.83 -14.17 -1.59
C THR A 632 25.72 -14.64 -0.16
N LEU A 633 24.71 -15.47 0.10
CA LEU A 633 24.41 -16.04 1.40
C LEU A 633 23.99 -17.51 1.21
N HIS A 634 24.63 -18.41 1.93
CA HIS A 634 24.24 -19.83 1.97
C HIS A 634 23.28 -20.07 3.12
N LEU A 635 22.09 -20.58 2.83
CA LEU A 635 21.06 -20.89 3.84
C LEU A 635 20.80 -22.40 3.86
N PRO A 636 20.65 -22.99 5.05
CA PRO A 636 20.07 -24.33 5.18
C PRO A 636 18.55 -24.23 4.95
N GLU A 637 17.91 -25.36 4.73
CA GLU A 637 16.45 -25.43 4.76
C GLU A 637 15.92 -24.99 6.13
N MET A 638 14.90 -24.15 6.12
CA MET A 638 14.25 -23.66 7.33
C MET A 638 12.73 -23.72 7.17
N HIS A 639 12.08 -24.13 8.26
CA HIS A 639 10.62 -24.13 8.41
C HIS A 639 10.25 -23.07 9.44
N ILE A 640 9.49 -22.07 9.02
CA ILE A 640 9.11 -20.94 9.85
C ILE A 640 7.60 -20.95 10.05
N PRO A 641 7.13 -21.07 11.29
CA PRO A 641 5.70 -21.07 11.57
C PRO A 641 4.98 -19.88 10.94
N GLY A 642 3.79 -20.13 10.37
CA GLY A 642 2.94 -19.10 9.78
C GLY A 642 2.24 -18.21 10.81
N THR A 643 2.35 -18.51 12.10
CA THR A 643 1.67 -17.78 13.15
C THR A 643 2.00 -16.29 13.13
N LEU A 644 0.95 -15.45 13.16
CA LEU A 644 1.12 -14.02 13.37
C LEU A 644 1.73 -13.82 14.77
N PRO A 645 2.83 -13.05 14.91
CA PRO A 645 3.51 -12.86 16.18
C PRO A 645 2.57 -12.26 17.25
N ASP A 646 2.72 -12.56 18.53
CA ASP A 646 1.89 -11.99 19.59
C ASP A 646 2.06 -10.46 19.73
N ALA A 647 1.05 -9.76 20.26
CA ALA A 647 1.00 -8.29 20.28
C ALA A 647 2.12 -7.58 21.07
N GLU A 648 2.98 -8.32 21.75
CA GLU A 648 4.00 -7.78 22.66
C GLU A 648 5.42 -7.69 22.05
N GLY A 649 5.60 -7.88 20.75
CA GLY A 649 6.92 -7.99 20.11
C GLY A 649 7.21 -7.05 18.94
N GLY A 650 6.55 -5.89 18.83
CA GLY A 650 6.75 -4.93 17.74
C GLY A 650 7.45 -3.64 18.17
#